data_56d56867b2a723ae99ad48bfc4c52dea
#
_entry.id   56d56867b2a723ae99ad48bfc4c52dea
#
_cell.length_a   1.000
_cell.length_b   1.000
_cell.length_c   1.000
_cell.angle_alpha   90.00
_cell.angle_beta   90.00
_cell.angle_gamma   90.00
#
_symmetry.space_group_name_H-M   'P 1'
#
loop_
_entity.id
_entity.type
_entity.pdbx_description
1 polymer ?
#
loop_
_entity_poly.entity_id
_entity_poly.type
_entity_poly.pdbx_seq_one_letter_code
_entity_poly.pdbx_strand_id
1 'polypeptide(L)'
;MTNISQKVVEVTNLTWTPFASTAPLLRDISFTLNRGERVLLVGPSGSGKSTLLRALAGVLTDSETGDLAGSIVSDSAGLLLQDPYDALVSDTVYREVAFGLENAGEPRDNMPTAVRSALDSVGLNQPLDHSSTDLSGGEMQRMAFSGVIVANPTLLLLDEPTAMLDSDAANLVRKAVDEHLQKTSATLLVVEHRFEKWLGLVDRMLVLNSRGELILDGPPKQLLNKHSSQLVDLGIWVPGFESPSPDRLDFGNLERGKITVLTGPSGAGKTTELKHRMRENPYSWSIQLGAGYVPQQPELTIIGNTVFESVHYTAERSAVGLGIDKDDALERTRTIMKGLRVADLSDKNPYEISGGEQRRVAVATALASYPHSAYLDEPTVGQDRDSWSAIVGAILAARAAGINLTIATHDADLIALADEVVEIKPTVSTPAKSRNPLVSGLTILLAPMLLLLGSMAVTSVLKGALALGALALSSALLALLGFRLERPKAFIPGLIGIASIGLSNWYLSPAMNPQTGLTAALRVALFVLPGIALAVELRPIALGDQLGQILHLPARPVVAAVAAMQRMRAQLDLWDELRFIHRIRGVDLGRGPIGRVRAFGRLVFAQLVQAIRSAGTTAVAMDARGFSRRSAATKRTWALPPVAEKLDGLVLILAAGIAVLLWVTP
;
A
#
# COMPACT_ATOMS: atom_id res chain seq x y z
N MET A 1 -38.84 7.91 -31.56
CA MET A 1 -37.43 8.29 -31.48
C MET A 1 -36.69 7.09 -30.95
N THR A 2 -36.06 6.35 -31.83
CA THR A 2 -35.23 5.16 -31.49
C THR A 2 -34.03 5.65 -30.71
N ASN A 3 -34.01 5.33 -29.40
CA ASN A 3 -32.87 5.54 -28.53
C ASN A 3 -31.71 4.70 -29.10
N ILE A 4 -30.79 5.31 -29.83
CA ILE A 4 -29.52 4.69 -30.21
C ILE A 4 -28.76 4.59 -28.87
N SER A 5 -28.79 3.39 -28.28
CA SER A 5 -28.01 3.06 -27.09
C SER A 5 -26.53 3.30 -27.43
N GLN A 6 -25.97 4.40 -26.92
CA GLN A 6 -24.57 4.73 -27.14
C GLN A 6 -23.73 3.77 -26.28
N LYS A 7 -23.05 2.82 -26.94
CA LYS A 7 -22.14 1.89 -26.27
C LYS A 7 -21.00 2.67 -25.60
N VAL A 8 -20.73 2.40 -24.34
CA VAL A 8 -19.60 2.95 -23.56
C VAL A 8 -18.48 1.93 -23.47
N VAL A 9 -18.86 0.63 -23.42
CA VAL A 9 -17.91 -0.49 -23.42
C VAL A 9 -18.38 -1.54 -24.42
N GLU A 10 -17.47 -2.07 -25.21
CA GLU A 10 -17.64 -3.26 -26.03
C GLU A 10 -16.45 -4.18 -25.83
N VAL A 11 -16.70 -5.38 -25.29
CA VAL A 11 -15.72 -6.44 -25.07
C VAL A 11 -16.08 -7.60 -25.99
N THR A 12 -15.11 -8.08 -26.76
CA THR A 12 -15.31 -9.18 -27.72
C THR A 12 -14.20 -10.22 -27.56
N ASN A 13 -14.58 -11.44 -27.15
CA ASN A 13 -13.73 -12.62 -27.01
C ASN A 13 -12.45 -12.36 -26.19
N LEU A 14 -12.59 -11.58 -25.11
CA LEU A 14 -11.47 -11.19 -24.27
C LEU A 14 -10.91 -12.39 -23.53
N THR A 15 -9.63 -12.67 -23.75
CA THR A 15 -8.87 -13.68 -23.02
C THR A 15 -7.59 -13.06 -22.50
N TRP A 16 -7.30 -13.27 -21.22
CA TRP A 16 -6.09 -12.76 -20.57
C TRP A 16 -5.31 -13.89 -19.90
N THR A 17 -4.01 -14.01 -20.24
CA THR A 17 -3.09 -15.00 -19.64
C THR A 17 -1.90 -14.28 -19.03
N PRO A 18 -1.73 -14.29 -17.68
CA PRO A 18 -0.53 -13.74 -17.04
C PRO A 18 0.74 -14.46 -17.48
N PHE A 19 1.88 -13.77 -17.64
CA PHE A 19 3.15 -14.40 -18.05
C PHE A 19 3.62 -15.53 -17.12
N ALA A 20 3.31 -15.44 -15.82
CA ALA A 20 3.64 -16.47 -14.85
C ALA A 20 2.69 -17.69 -14.90
N SER A 21 1.66 -17.69 -15.76
CA SER A 21 0.63 -18.73 -15.82
C SER A 21 0.57 -19.39 -17.18
N THR A 22 0.35 -20.72 -17.20
CA THR A 22 0.07 -21.48 -18.43
C THR A 22 -1.41 -21.50 -18.79
N ALA A 23 -2.28 -21.00 -17.89
CA ALA A 23 -3.73 -20.99 -18.07
C ALA A 23 -4.26 -19.54 -18.03
N PRO A 24 -5.21 -19.19 -18.91
CA PRO A 24 -5.83 -17.87 -18.89
C PRO A 24 -6.64 -17.65 -17.61
N LEU A 25 -6.55 -16.43 -17.07
CA LEU A 25 -7.33 -15.95 -15.93
C LEU A 25 -8.71 -15.44 -16.37
N LEU A 26 -8.81 -14.82 -17.56
CA LEU A 26 -10.06 -14.44 -18.22
C LEU A 26 -10.18 -15.24 -19.50
N ARG A 27 -11.37 -15.76 -19.79
CA ARG A 27 -11.60 -16.66 -20.95
C ARG A 27 -12.82 -16.25 -21.73
N ASP A 28 -12.62 -15.88 -23.00
CA ASP A 28 -13.65 -15.66 -24.01
C ASP A 28 -14.82 -14.79 -23.50
N ILE A 29 -14.50 -13.69 -22.82
CA ILE A 29 -15.50 -12.79 -22.25
C ILE A 29 -15.99 -11.85 -23.34
N SER A 30 -17.32 -11.79 -23.52
CA SER A 30 -17.96 -10.88 -24.46
C SER A 30 -19.21 -10.25 -23.82
N PHE A 31 -19.24 -8.92 -23.76
CA PHE A 31 -20.42 -8.15 -23.32
C PHE A 31 -20.31 -6.68 -23.77
N THR A 32 -21.42 -5.96 -23.63
CA THR A 32 -21.48 -4.52 -23.92
C THR A 32 -22.07 -3.78 -22.72
N LEU A 33 -21.60 -2.55 -22.47
CA LEU A 33 -22.22 -1.63 -21.51
C LEU A 33 -22.71 -0.39 -22.26
N ASN A 34 -23.93 0.01 -21.95
CA ASN A 34 -24.55 1.20 -22.52
C ASN A 34 -24.41 2.40 -21.57
N ARG A 35 -24.53 3.60 -22.11
CA ARG A 35 -24.45 4.83 -21.32
C ARG A 35 -25.54 4.88 -20.25
N GLY A 36 -25.13 5.17 -19.00
CA GLY A 36 -25.99 5.23 -17.83
C GLY A 36 -26.41 3.89 -17.27
N GLU A 37 -25.94 2.76 -17.85
CA GLU A 37 -26.19 1.43 -17.31
C GLU A 37 -25.42 1.20 -16.01
N ARG A 38 -26.05 0.55 -15.03
CA ARG A 38 -25.47 0.28 -13.71
C ARG A 38 -25.34 -1.23 -13.52
N VAL A 39 -24.12 -1.72 -13.54
CA VAL A 39 -23.82 -3.14 -13.62
C VAL A 39 -23.04 -3.60 -12.39
N LEU A 40 -23.46 -4.71 -11.81
CA LEU A 40 -22.78 -5.44 -10.75
C LEU A 40 -22.04 -6.64 -11.34
N LEU A 41 -20.75 -6.77 -11.07
CA LEU A 41 -19.94 -7.93 -11.44
C LEU A 41 -19.65 -8.78 -10.18
N VAL A 42 -20.09 -10.03 -10.20
CA VAL A 42 -19.88 -10.98 -9.10
C VAL A 42 -19.17 -12.25 -9.58
N GLY A 43 -18.58 -12.97 -8.67
CA GLY A 43 -17.89 -14.24 -8.92
C GLY A 43 -17.02 -14.63 -7.72
N PRO A 44 -16.55 -15.89 -7.65
CA PRO A 44 -15.68 -16.35 -6.58
C PRO A 44 -14.36 -15.58 -6.52
N SER A 45 -13.65 -15.68 -5.40
CA SER A 45 -12.31 -15.11 -5.26
C SER A 45 -11.35 -15.72 -6.30
N GLY A 46 -10.52 -14.89 -6.93
CA GLY A 46 -9.61 -15.34 -7.98
C GLY A 46 -10.24 -15.52 -9.38
N SER A 47 -11.53 -15.22 -9.59
CA SER A 47 -12.20 -15.34 -10.91
C SER A 47 -11.82 -14.26 -11.94
N GLY A 48 -10.92 -13.34 -11.61
CA GLY A 48 -10.44 -12.31 -12.55
C GLY A 48 -11.26 -11.01 -12.57
N LYS A 49 -12.17 -10.76 -11.62
CA LYS A 49 -12.99 -9.54 -11.56
C LYS A 49 -12.17 -8.25 -11.60
N SER A 50 -11.21 -8.10 -10.70
CA SER A 50 -10.31 -6.93 -10.66
C SER A 50 -9.44 -6.81 -11.92
N THR A 51 -9.05 -7.95 -12.51
CA THR A 51 -8.31 -7.99 -13.77
C THR A 51 -9.17 -7.47 -14.92
N LEU A 52 -10.44 -7.85 -14.98
CA LEU A 52 -11.39 -7.34 -15.97
C LEU A 52 -11.57 -5.82 -15.82
N LEU A 53 -11.73 -5.28 -14.61
CA LEU A 53 -11.81 -3.84 -14.38
C LEU A 53 -10.55 -3.12 -14.87
N ARG A 54 -9.36 -3.65 -14.59
CA ARG A 54 -8.08 -3.09 -15.06
C ARG A 54 -7.98 -3.12 -16.59
N ALA A 55 -8.45 -4.20 -17.22
CA ALA A 55 -8.50 -4.30 -18.69
C ALA A 55 -9.40 -3.21 -19.30
N LEU A 56 -10.62 -3.01 -18.73
CA LEU A 56 -11.56 -1.97 -19.15
C LEU A 56 -11.02 -0.55 -18.93
N ALA A 57 -10.24 -0.35 -17.87
CA ALA A 57 -9.58 0.93 -17.60
C ALA A 57 -8.40 1.22 -18.55
N GLY A 58 -7.99 0.22 -19.37
CA GLY A 58 -6.86 0.34 -20.26
C GLY A 58 -5.49 0.37 -19.57
N VAL A 59 -5.43 -0.14 -18.32
CA VAL A 59 -4.18 -0.21 -17.53
C VAL A 59 -3.56 -1.61 -17.55
N LEU A 60 -4.18 -2.55 -18.23
CA LEU A 60 -3.65 -3.86 -18.52
C LEU A 60 -3.12 -3.86 -19.97
N THR A 61 -1.79 -3.90 -20.13
CA THR A 61 -1.16 -3.82 -21.45
C THR A 61 -0.49 -5.12 -21.84
N ASP A 62 -0.55 -5.49 -23.13
CA ASP A 62 -0.03 -6.73 -23.69
C ASP A 62 1.45 -6.99 -23.44
N SER A 63 2.24 -5.95 -23.16
CA SER A 63 3.69 -6.07 -23.22
C SER A 63 4.39 -6.23 -21.85
N GLU A 64 3.66 -6.05 -20.74
CA GLU A 64 4.33 -5.95 -19.44
C GLU A 64 3.91 -7.02 -18.42
N THR A 65 2.68 -7.55 -18.50
CA THR A 65 2.16 -8.44 -17.45
C THR A 65 1.50 -9.73 -17.94
N GLY A 66 1.26 -9.91 -19.25
CA GLY A 66 0.62 -11.10 -19.82
C GLY A 66 0.20 -10.92 -21.29
N ASP A 67 -0.45 -11.92 -21.84
CA ASP A 67 -0.98 -11.94 -23.20
C ASP A 67 -2.48 -11.61 -23.20
N LEU A 68 -2.89 -10.58 -23.95
CA LEU A 68 -4.27 -10.16 -24.14
C LEU A 68 -4.75 -10.52 -25.55
N ALA A 69 -5.77 -11.36 -25.65
CA ALA A 69 -6.44 -11.68 -26.92
C ALA A 69 -7.88 -11.15 -26.91
N GLY A 70 -8.45 -10.91 -28.11
CA GLY A 70 -9.74 -10.27 -28.25
C GLY A 70 -9.65 -8.76 -28.39
N SER A 71 -10.75 -8.05 -28.16
CA SER A 71 -10.77 -6.59 -28.26
C SER A 71 -11.59 -5.93 -27.15
N ILE A 72 -11.13 -4.76 -26.72
CA ILE A 72 -11.82 -3.88 -25.79
C ILE A 72 -11.90 -2.49 -26.41
N VAL A 73 -13.11 -1.98 -26.51
CA VAL A 73 -13.37 -0.58 -26.81
C VAL A 73 -14.06 0.01 -25.58
N SER A 74 -13.46 0.99 -24.94
CA SER A 74 -14.03 1.67 -23.78
C SER A 74 -13.82 3.17 -23.85
N ASP A 75 -14.79 3.91 -23.33
CA ASP A 75 -14.70 5.35 -23.14
C ASP A 75 -13.75 5.71 -21.98
N SER A 76 -13.70 7.01 -21.64
CA SER A 76 -12.91 7.49 -20.49
C SER A 76 -13.36 6.82 -19.20
N ALA A 77 -12.54 5.93 -18.66
CA ALA A 77 -12.80 5.21 -17.42
C ALA A 77 -12.09 5.84 -16.22
N GLY A 78 -12.79 5.89 -15.10
CA GLY A 78 -12.24 6.15 -13.78
C GLY A 78 -12.24 4.85 -12.99
N LEU A 79 -11.10 4.42 -12.48
CA LEU A 79 -10.94 3.17 -11.72
C LEU A 79 -10.64 3.47 -10.25
N LEU A 80 -11.48 2.96 -9.35
CA LEU A 80 -11.21 2.89 -7.91
C LEU A 80 -10.67 1.50 -7.58
N LEU A 81 -9.46 1.44 -7.03
CA LEU A 81 -8.82 0.19 -6.59
C LEU A 81 -9.32 -0.25 -5.22
N GLN A 82 -9.20 -1.54 -4.93
CA GLN A 82 -9.64 -2.18 -3.69
C GLN A 82 -8.94 -1.59 -2.46
N ASP A 83 -7.61 -1.39 -2.49
CA ASP A 83 -6.86 -0.76 -1.41
C ASP A 83 -6.52 0.71 -1.76
N PRO A 84 -7.13 1.68 -1.08
CA PRO A 84 -6.88 3.10 -1.34
C PRO A 84 -5.49 3.56 -0.89
N TYR A 85 -4.84 2.87 0.07
CA TYR A 85 -3.48 3.21 0.51
C TYR A 85 -2.45 2.91 -0.57
N ASP A 86 -2.66 1.86 -1.34
CA ASP A 86 -1.80 1.51 -2.47
C ASP A 86 -1.91 2.50 -3.63
N ALA A 87 -3.01 3.24 -3.71
CA ALA A 87 -3.29 4.20 -4.75
C ALA A 87 -2.74 5.61 -4.47
N LEU A 88 -2.20 5.87 -3.25
CA LEU A 88 -1.71 7.20 -2.87
C LEU A 88 -0.49 7.64 -3.71
N VAL A 89 -0.60 8.84 -4.28
CA VAL A 89 0.45 9.49 -5.09
C VAL A 89 0.96 10.78 -4.44
N SER A 90 0.12 11.41 -3.60
CA SER A 90 0.36 12.74 -3.05
C SER A 90 0.25 12.81 -1.52
N ASP A 91 0.81 13.87 -0.93
CA ASP A 91 0.92 14.05 0.53
C ASP A 91 -0.27 14.80 1.15
N THR A 92 -1.08 15.46 0.34
CA THR A 92 -2.25 16.22 0.82
C THR A 92 -3.53 15.82 0.08
N VAL A 93 -4.66 15.99 0.76
CA VAL A 93 -5.99 15.72 0.20
C VAL A 93 -6.21 16.48 -1.12
N TYR A 94 -5.81 17.75 -1.16
CA TYR A 94 -5.93 18.56 -2.37
C TYR A 94 -5.18 17.97 -3.56
N ARG A 95 -3.90 17.69 -3.38
CA ARG A 95 -3.03 17.18 -4.45
C ARG A 95 -3.43 15.78 -4.90
N GLU A 96 -3.87 14.94 -3.96
CA GLU A 96 -4.32 13.59 -4.27
C GLU A 96 -5.54 13.61 -5.19
N VAL A 97 -6.53 14.44 -4.88
CA VAL A 97 -7.75 14.57 -5.71
C VAL A 97 -7.46 15.33 -7.00
N ALA A 98 -6.63 16.39 -6.98
CA ALA A 98 -6.27 17.16 -8.15
C ALA A 98 -5.43 16.39 -9.19
N PHE A 99 -4.79 15.28 -8.83
CA PHE A 99 -3.86 14.55 -9.69
C PHE A 99 -4.45 14.16 -11.05
N GLY A 100 -5.72 13.73 -11.09
CA GLY A 100 -6.43 13.44 -12.34
C GLY A 100 -6.67 14.68 -13.20
N LEU A 101 -7.00 15.81 -12.58
CA LEU A 101 -7.19 17.10 -13.27
C LEU A 101 -5.89 17.63 -13.87
N GLU A 102 -4.78 17.51 -13.14
CA GLU A 102 -3.46 17.89 -13.64
C GLU A 102 -3.09 17.09 -14.90
N ASN A 103 -3.36 15.79 -14.91
CA ASN A 103 -3.10 14.93 -16.07
C ASN A 103 -4.04 15.23 -17.25
N ALA A 104 -5.27 15.68 -16.96
CA ALA A 104 -6.22 16.14 -17.97
C ALA A 104 -5.89 17.52 -18.55
N GLY A 105 -4.95 18.25 -17.94
CA GLY A 105 -4.56 19.60 -18.37
C GLY A 105 -5.54 20.67 -17.94
N GLU A 106 -6.32 20.45 -16.86
CA GLU A 106 -7.25 21.44 -16.31
C GLU A 106 -6.49 22.70 -15.87
N PRO A 107 -7.02 23.91 -16.12
CA PRO A 107 -6.43 25.14 -15.59
C PRO A 107 -6.36 25.15 -14.07
N ARG A 108 -5.22 25.60 -13.52
CA ARG A 108 -4.97 25.64 -12.07
C ARG A 108 -6.09 26.32 -11.28
N ASP A 109 -6.60 27.42 -11.81
CA ASP A 109 -7.57 28.27 -11.11
C ASP A 109 -8.92 27.56 -10.90
N ASN A 110 -9.25 26.55 -11.73
CA ASN A 110 -10.48 25.77 -11.63
C ASN A 110 -10.35 24.62 -10.61
N MET A 111 -9.13 24.11 -10.38
CA MET A 111 -8.90 22.91 -9.59
C MET A 111 -9.38 23.01 -8.13
N PRO A 112 -9.16 24.11 -7.37
CA PRO A 112 -9.60 24.17 -5.97
C PRO A 112 -11.12 23.99 -5.83
N THR A 113 -11.89 24.60 -6.71
CA THR A 113 -13.37 24.51 -6.70
C THR A 113 -13.83 23.10 -7.09
N ALA A 114 -13.23 22.51 -8.13
CA ALA A 114 -13.56 21.16 -8.57
C ALA A 114 -13.23 20.12 -7.48
N VAL A 115 -12.05 20.22 -6.87
CA VAL A 115 -11.61 19.35 -5.78
C VAL A 115 -12.53 19.48 -4.56
N ARG A 116 -12.87 20.71 -4.14
CA ARG A 116 -13.78 20.92 -3.00
C ARG A 116 -15.15 20.32 -3.27
N SER A 117 -15.71 20.56 -4.46
CA SER A 117 -17.00 19.98 -4.88
C SER A 117 -16.98 18.45 -4.87
N ALA A 118 -15.90 17.81 -5.33
CA ALA A 118 -15.76 16.36 -5.30
C ALA A 118 -15.69 15.82 -3.86
N LEU A 119 -14.92 16.47 -2.98
CA LEU A 119 -14.82 16.10 -1.57
C LEU A 119 -16.14 16.29 -0.81
N ASP A 120 -16.85 17.37 -1.07
CA ASP A 120 -18.15 17.64 -0.45
C ASP A 120 -19.20 16.62 -0.86
N SER A 121 -19.16 16.15 -2.13
CA SER A 121 -20.08 15.12 -2.63
C SER A 121 -19.95 13.77 -1.92
N VAL A 122 -18.78 13.49 -1.36
CA VAL A 122 -18.51 12.26 -0.58
C VAL A 122 -18.56 12.50 0.94
N GLY A 123 -18.95 13.70 1.39
CA GLY A 123 -19.00 14.07 2.80
C GLY A 123 -17.62 14.10 3.48
N LEU A 124 -16.55 14.45 2.75
CA LEU A 124 -15.20 14.59 3.31
C LEU A 124 -14.88 16.08 3.55
N ASN A 125 -15.02 16.52 4.80
CA ASN A 125 -14.88 17.92 5.21
C ASN A 125 -13.47 18.30 5.68
N GLN A 126 -12.47 17.47 5.43
CA GLN A 126 -11.09 17.75 5.80
C GLN A 126 -10.55 19.00 5.07
N PRO A 127 -9.65 19.79 5.70
CA PRO A 127 -8.93 20.86 5.03
C PRO A 127 -8.18 20.36 3.80
N LEU A 128 -8.05 21.17 2.77
CA LEU A 128 -7.37 20.79 1.52
C LEU A 128 -5.88 20.48 1.72
N ASP A 129 -5.24 21.11 2.68
CA ASP A 129 -3.84 20.91 3.08
C ASP A 129 -3.65 19.79 4.12
N HIS A 130 -4.73 19.11 4.51
CA HIS A 130 -4.66 17.96 5.42
C HIS A 130 -3.82 16.85 4.80
N SER A 131 -2.99 16.19 5.64
CA SER A 131 -2.16 15.07 5.19
C SER A 131 -3.03 13.91 4.70
N SER A 132 -2.75 13.41 3.50
CA SER A 132 -3.47 12.26 2.95
C SER A 132 -3.22 10.97 3.74
N THR A 133 -2.06 10.84 4.39
CA THR A 133 -1.67 9.66 5.18
C THR A 133 -2.31 9.62 6.58
N ASP A 134 -2.84 10.75 7.07
CA ASP A 134 -3.42 10.85 8.41
C ASP A 134 -4.94 10.60 8.43
N LEU A 135 -5.52 10.26 7.27
CA LEU A 135 -6.92 9.93 7.12
C LEU A 135 -7.23 8.52 7.67
N SER A 136 -8.41 8.36 8.27
CA SER A 136 -8.94 7.03 8.58
C SER A 136 -9.23 6.24 7.30
N GLY A 137 -9.33 4.91 7.38
CA GLY A 137 -9.60 4.06 6.21
C GLY A 137 -10.85 4.49 5.43
N GLY A 138 -11.93 4.86 6.13
CA GLY A 138 -13.16 5.35 5.50
C GLY A 138 -12.98 6.72 4.83
N GLU A 139 -12.23 7.64 5.43
CA GLU A 139 -11.90 8.94 4.82
C GLU A 139 -10.98 8.76 3.61
N MET A 140 -10.00 7.85 3.71
CA MET A 140 -9.10 7.50 2.62
C MET A 140 -9.87 6.97 1.39
N GLN A 141 -10.84 6.07 1.62
CA GLN A 141 -11.67 5.53 0.55
C GLN A 141 -12.52 6.62 -0.11
N ARG A 142 -13.12 7.52 0.69
CA ARG A 142 -13.88 8.67 0.16
C ARG A 142 -12.99 9.64 -0.60
N MET A 143 -11.79 9.92 -0.13
CA MET A 143 -10.81 10.72 -0.85
C MET A 143 -10.40 10.07 -2.18
N ALA A 144 -10.09 8.76 -2.18
CA ALA A 144 -9.76 8.03 -3.39
C ALA A 144 -10.91 8.07 -4.39
N PHE A 145 -12.15 7.88 -3.94
CA PHE A 145 -13.33 8.00 -4.80
C PHE A 145 -13.48 9.43 -5.35
N SER A 146 -13.25 10.48 -4.54
CA SER A 146 -13.24 11.86 -5.02
C SER A 146 -12.23 12.10 -6.13
N GLY A 147 -11.03 11.49 -6.01
CA GLY A 147 -9.97 11.53 -7.03
C GLY A 147 -10.35 10.84 -8.34
N VAL A 148 -11.28 9.89 -8.29
CA VAL A 148 -11.83 9.23 -9.49
C VAL A 148 -12.90 10.10 -10.14
N ILE A 149 -13.87 10.62 -9.37
CA ILE A 149 -15.02 11.33 -9.91
C ILE A 149 -14.74 12.78 -10.32
N VAL A 150 -13.69 13.40 -9.79
CA VAL A 150 -13.34 14.81 -10.07
C VAL A 150 -13.11 15.08 -11.56
N ALA A 151 -12.63 14.07 -12.30
CA ALA A 151 -12.41 14.14 -13.73
C ALA A 151 -13.66 13.84 -14.60
N ASN A 152 -14.82 13.62 -13.97
CA ASN A 152 -16.10 13.29 -14.60
C ASN A 152 -15.98 12.15 -15.65
N PRO A 153 -15.52 10.94 -15.28
CA PRO A 153 -15.40 9.84 -16.21
C PRO A 153 -16.77 9.39 -16.74
N THR A 154 -16.82 8.93 -18.00
CA THR A 154 -18.05 8.37 -18.59
C THR A 154 -18.32 6.95 -18.13
N LEU A 155 -17.26 6.22 -17.70
CA LEU A 155 -17.30 4.88 -17.14
C LEU A 155 -16.67 4.89 -15.75
N LEU A 156 -17.44 4.49 -14.75
CA LEU A 156 -17.00 4.35 -13.37
C LEU A 156 -16.79 2.87 -13.02
N LEU A 157 -15.55 2.49 -12.73
CA LEU A 157 -15.13 1.15 -12.40
C LEU A 157 -14.77 1.11 -10.91
N LEU A 158 -15.49 0.33 -10.10
CA LEU A 158 -15.28 0.26 -8.66
C LEU A 158 -14.94 -1.17 -8.24
N ASP A 159 -13.75 -1.36 -7.69
CA ASP A 159 -13.28 -2.66 -7.19
C ASP A 159 -13.43 -2.71 -5.67
N GLU A 160 -14.44 -3.41 -5.19
CA GLU A 160 -14.81 -3.58 -3.79
C GLU A 160 -14.80 -2.27 -2.96
N PRO A 161 -15.54 -1.23 -3.40
CA PRO A 161 -15.44 0.11 -2.81
C PRO A 161 -15.87 0.19 -1.35
N THR A 162 -16.52 -0.85 -0.80
CA THR A 162 -17.04 -0.87 0.58
C THR A 162 -16.49 -2.00 1.45
N ALA A 163 -15.59 -2.85 0.96
CA ALA A 163 -15.13 -4.06 1.65
C ALA A 163 -14.38 -3.80 2.97
N MET A 164 -13.64 -2.70 3.07
CA MET A 164 -12.81 -2.34 4.24
C MET A 164 -13.48 -1.31 5.17
N LEU A 165 -14.76 -1.03 4.97
CA LEU A 165 -15.46 0.04 5.66
C LEU A 165 -16.44 -0.49 6.69
N ASP A 166 -16.61 0.25 7.78
CA ASP A 166 -17.75 0.09 8.65
C ASP A 166 -19.07 0.43 7.93
N SER A 167 -20.19 0.06 8.51
CA SER A 167 -21.51 0.21 7.87
C SER A 167 -21.86 1.64 7.52
N ASP A 168 -21.44 2.62 8.34
CA ASP A 168 -21.77 4.03 8.13
C ASP A 168 -20.92 4.63 7.00
N ALA A 169 -19.62 4.38 7.01
CA ALA A 169 -18.71 4.78 5.95
C ALA A 169 -19.10 4.14 4.59
N ALA A 170 -19.47 2.86 4.59
CA ALA A 170 -19.94 2.16 3.41
C ALA A 170 -21.24 2.77 2.84
N ASN A 171 -22.18 3.19 3.72
CA ASN A 171 -23.41 3.89 3.29
C ASN A 171 -23.10 5.24 2.65
N LEU A 172 -22.16 6.01 3.21
CA LEU A 172 -21.73 7.30 2.65
C LEU A 172 -21.13 7.12 1.24
N VAL A 173 -20.28 6.10 1.04
CA VAL A 173 -19.70 5.81 -0.28
C VAL A 173 -20.80 5.45 -1.29
N ARG A 174 -21.72 4.54 -0.94
CA ARG A 174 -22.83 4.15 -1.85
C ARG A 174 -23.71 5.35 -2.22
N LYS A 175 -24.03 6.20 -1.25
CA LYS A 175 -24.81 7.42 -1.48
C LYS A 175 -24.07 8.37 -2.43
N ALA A 176 -22.77 8.57 -2.23
CA ALA A 176 -21.96 9.40 -3.10
C ALA A 176 -21.88 8.86 -4.55
N VAL A 177 -21.78 7.53 -4.70
CA VAL A 177 -21.85 6.88 -6.02
C VAL A 177 -23.19 7.16 -6.69
N ASP A 178 -24.31 6.94 -5.99
CA ASP A 178 -25.65 7.14 -6.55
C ASP A 178 -25.89 8.61 -6.95
N GLU A 179 -25.53 9.56 -6.09
CA GLU A 179 -25.63 10.99 -6.39
C GLU A 179 -24.78 11.40 -7.60
N HIS A 180 -23.57 10.83 -7.73
CA HIS A 180 -22.71 11.10 -8.89
C HIS A 180 -23.35 10.56 -10.18
N LEU A 181 -23.85 9.31 -10.17
CA LEU A 181 -24.50 8.70 -11.31
C LEU A 181 -25.77 9.45 -11.74
N GLN A 182 -26.58 9.94 -10.80
CA GLN A 182 -27.77 10.74 -11.08
C GLN A 182 -27.42 12.08 -11.74
N LYS A 183 -26.32 12.71 -11.35
CA LYS A 183 -25.87 14.01 -11.88
C LYS A 183 -25.21 13.90 -13.26
N THR A 184 -24.44 12.84 -13.51
CA THR A 184 -23.57 12.74 -14.69
C THR A 184 -24.09 11.78 -15.75
N SER A 185 -25.02 10.87 -15.42
CA SER A 185 -25.42 9.75 -16.26
C SER A 185 -24.23 8.88 -16.69
N ALA A 186 -23.20 8.78 -15.84
CA ALA A 186 -22.07 7.88 -16.06
C ALA A 186 -22.51 6.41 -15.99
N THR A 187 -21.82 5.55 -16.69
CA THR A 187 -22.01 4.09 -16.63
C THR A 187 -21.23 3.53 -15.47
N LEU A 188 -21.82 2.61 -14.69
CA LEU A 188 -21.20 1.97 -13.54
C LEU A 188 -20.93 0.50 -13.80
N LEU A 189 -19.71 0.03 -13.47
CA LEU A 189 -19.41 -1.37 -13.23
C LEU A 189 -18.77 -1.51 -11.85
N VAL A 190 -19.49 -2.13 -10.92
CA VAL A 190 -19.02 -2.34 -9.54
C VAL A 190 -18.81 -3.82 -9.25
N VAL A 191 -17.71 -4.12 -8.60
CA VAL A 191 -17.40 -5.44 -8.03
C VAL A 191 -17.64 -5.39 -6.54
N GLU A 192 -18.39 -6.35 -6.00
CA GLU A 192 -18.58 -6.50 -4.55
C GLU A 192 -18.85 -7.96 -4.19
N HIS A 193 -18.36 -8.38 -3.02
CA HIS A 193 -18.65 -9.71 -2.48
C HIS A 193 -19.99 -9.70 -1.73
N ARG A 194 -20.21 -8.82 -0.77
CA ARG A 194 -21.47 -8.65 -0.03
C ARG A 194 -22.31 -7.54 -0.67
N PHE A 195 -22.96 -7.86 -1.78
CA PHE A 195 -23.60 -6.88 -2.68
C PHE A 195 -25.07 -6.57 -2.36
N GLU A 196 -25.65 -7.11 -1.29
CA GLU A 196 -27.07 -6.92 -0.96
C GLU A 196 -27.50 -5.44 -1.00
N LYS A 197 -26.69 -4.55 -0.40
CA LYS A 197 -26.97 -3.12 -0.34
C LYS A 197 -26.75 -2.39 -1.68
N TRP A 198 -26.19 -3.06 -2.70
CA TRP A 198 -26.01 -2.53 -4.05
C TRP A 198 -27.17 -2.89 -4.98
N LEU A 199 -28.01 -3.88 -4.63
CA LEU A 199 -29.12 -4.35 -5.49
C LEU A 199 -30.15 -3.27 -5.81
N GLY A 200 -30.28 -2.24 -4.98
CA GLY A 200 -31.14 -1.07 -5.24
C GLY A 200 -30.53 -0.04 -6.22
N LEU A 201 -29.24 -0.15 -6.51
CA LEU A 201 -28.49 0.80 -7.33
C LEU A 201 -28.17 0.25 -8.73
N VAL A 202 -28.27 -1.07 -8.94
CA VAL A 202 -27.83 -1.74 -10.17
C VAL A 202 -29.00 -2.31 -10.96
N ASP A 203 -28.90 -2.24 -12.28
CA ASP A 203 -29.93 -2.68 -13.23
C ASP A 203 -29.61 -4.05 -13.82
N ARG A 204 -28.33 -4.43 -13.84
CA ARG A 204 -27.82 -5.65 -14.48
C ARG A 204 -26.73 -6.29 -13.63
N MET A 205 -26.63 -7.60 -13.66
CA MET A 205 -25.62 -8.39 -12.98
C MET A 205 -24.93 -9.33 -13.97
N LEU A 206 -23.59 -9.31 -13.94
CA LEU A 206 -22.70 -10.21 -14.66
C LEU A 206 -22.08 -11.18 -13.66
N VAL A 207 -22.02 -12.47 -13.99
CA VAL A 207 -21.46 -13.50 -13.10
C VAL A 207 -20.31 -14.21 -13.79
N LEU A 208 -19.13 -14.14 -13.17
CA LEU A 208 -17.97 -14.95 -13.57
C LEU A 208 -17.93 -16.25 -12.74
N ASN A 209 -17.50 -17.34 -13.39
CA ASN A 209 -17.17 -18.58 -12.71
C ASN A 209 -15.69 -18.60 -12.26
N SER A 210 -15.26 -19.66 -11.58
CA SER A 210 -13.88 -19.87 -11.13
C SER A 210 -12.83 -20.00 -12.24
N ARG A 211 -13.30 -20.20 -13.51
CA ARG A 211 -12.44 -20.30 -14.69
C ARG A 211 -12.27 -18.96 -15.43
N GLY A 212 -12.87 -17.89 -14.93
CA GLY A 212 -12.84 -16.59 -15.57
C GLY A 212 -13.74 -16.48 -16.81
N GLU A 213 -14.83 -17.25 -16.89
CA GLU A 213 -15.83 -17.23 -17.95
C GLU A 213 -17.08 -16.50 -17.48
N LEU A 214 -17.70 -15.71 -18.36
CA LEU A 214 -19.00 -15.08 -18.10
C LEU A 214 -20.12 -16.11 -18.30
N ILE A 215 -20.79 -16.50 -17.21
CA ILE A 215 -21.79 -17.58 -17.24
C ILE A 215 -23.23 -17.11 -17.14
N LEU A 216 -23.48 -15.95 -16.51
CA LEU A 216 -24.80 -15.36 -16.36
C LEU A 216 -24.71 -13.85 -16.62
N ASP A 217 -25.77 -13.33 -17.27
CA ASP A 217 -25.93 -11.92 -17.61
C ASP A 217 -27.42 -11.58 -17.63
N GLY A 218 -27.85 -10.63 -16.82
CA GLY A 218 -29.24 -10.22 -16.77
C GLY A 218 -29.62 -9.38 -15.55
N PRO A 219 -30.91 -9.05 -15.39
CA PRO A 219 -31.42 -8.31 -14.25
C PRO A 219 -31.18 -9.04 -12.92
N PRO A 220 -30.63 -8.37 -11.87
CA PRO A 220 -30.25 -9.02 -10.61
C PRO A 220 -31.40 -9.83 -9.98
N LYS A 221 -32.60 -9.28 -9.91
CA LYS A 221 -33.77 -9.96 -9.33
C LYS A 221 -34.11 -11.27 -10.06
N GLN A 222 -33.97 -11.31 -11.38
CA GLN A 222 -34.26 -12.51 -12.17
C GLN A 222 -33.19 -13.58 -11.93
N LEU A 223 -31.91 -13.18 -11.93
CA LEU A 223 -30.80 -14.10 -11.70
C LEU A 223 -30.83 -14.66 -10.29
N LEU A 224 -31.09 -13.83 -9.29
CA LEU A 224 -31.20 -14.27 -7.89
C LEU A 224 -32.39 -15.23 -7.70
N ASN A 225 -33.53 -14.96 -8.31
CA ASN A 225 -34.70 -15.87 -8.17
C ASN A 225 -34.48 -17.21 -8.89
N LYS A 226 -33.80 -17.22 -10.04
CA LYS A 226 -33.69 -18.41 -10.88
C LYS A 226 -32.44 -19.24 -10.59
N HIS A 227 -31.33 -18.59 -10.19
CA HIS A 227 -30.00 -19.20 -10.10
C HIS A 227 -29.37 -19.09 -8.69
N SER A 228 -30.15 -18.78 -7.63
CA SER A 228 -29.60 -18.58 -6.29
C SER A 228 -28.79 -19.77 -5.78
N SER A 229 -29.27 -21.01 -5.96
CA SER A 229 -28.50 -22.21 -5.55
C SER A 229 -27.18 -22.33 -6.32
N GLN A 230 -27.19 -22.09 -7.64
CA GLN A 230 -25.98 -22.10 -8.47
C GLN A 230 -24.99 -21.02 -8.04
N LEU A 231 -25.47 -19.84 -7.67
CA LEU A 231 -24.62 -18.74 -7.18
C LEU A 231 -23.99 -19.09 -5.82
N VAL A 232 -24.76 -19.71 -4.92
CA VAL A 232 -24.25 -20.22 -3.64
C VAL A 232 -23.20 -21.30 -3.84
N ASP A 233 -23.43 -22.25 -4.77
CA ASP A 233 -22.47 -23.31 -5.10
C ASP A 233 -21.17 -22.77 -5.70
N LEU A 234 -21.21 -21.59 -6.31
CA LEU A 234 -20.03 -20.85 -6.76
C LEU A 234 -19.31 -20.06 -5.65
N GLY A 235 -19.77 -20.14 -4.41
CA GLY A 235 -19.20 -19.40 -3.28
C GLY A 235 -19.60 -17.93 -3.23
N ILE A 236 -20.64 -17.51 -3.98
CA ILE A 236 -21.12 -16.12 -4.00
C ILE A 236 -22.07 -15.87 -2.82
N TRP A 237 -21.93 -14.74 -2.16
CA TRP A 237 -22.84 -14.29 -1.11
C TRP A 237 -24.20 -13.88 -1.72
N VAL A 238 -25.22 -14.70 -1.52
CA VAL A 238 -26.56 -14.45 -2.03
C VAL A 238 -27.47 -13.96 -0.90
N PRO A 239 -28.11 -12.79 -1.06
CA PRO A 239 -29.05 -12.27 -0.05
C PRO A 239 -30.18 -13.26 0.27
N GLY A 240 -30.52 -13.36 1.55
CA GLY A 240 -31.55 -14.30 2.03
C GLY A 240 -31.05 -15.73 2.26
N PHE A 241 -29.80 -16.03 1.93
CA PHE A 241 -29.15 -17.27 2.35
C PHE A 241 -28.35 -17.04 3.62
N GLU A 242 -28.52 -17.93 4.60
CA GLU A 242 -27.74 -17.89 5.85
C GLU A 242 -26.24 -17.96 5.55
N SER A 243 -25.44 -17.37 6.43
CA SER A 243 -23.99 -17.52 6.40
C SER A 243 -23.63 -19.00 6.42
N PRO A 244 -22.60 -19.44 5.65
CA PRO A 244 -22.28 -20.86 5.58
C PRO A 244 -21.93 -21.36 6.98
N SER A 245 -22.34 -22.57 7.31
CA SER A 245 -21.83 -23.23 8.51
C SER A 245 -20.31 -23.31 8.42
N PRO A 246 -19.58 -22.91 9.48
CA PRO A 246 -18.14 -23.01 9.49
C PRO A 246 -17.68 -24.45 9.20
N ASP A 247 -16.62 -24.59 8.40
CA ASP A 247 -16.04 -25.90 8.12
C ASP A 247 -15.63 -26.58 9.44
N ARG A 248 -15.95 -27.87 9.59
CA ARG A 248 -15.54 -28.63 10.78
C ARG A 248 -14.10 -29.08 10.63
N LEU A 249 -13.23 -28.49 11.44
CA LEU A 249 -11.81 -28.87 11.53
C LEU A 249 -11.54 -29.37 12.95
N ASP A 250 -10.61 -30.31 13.07
CA ASP A 250 -10.16 -30.83 14.37
C ASP A 250 -8.66 -30.56 14.53
N PHE A 251 -8.31 -29.77 15.53
CA PHE A 251 -6.94 -29.47 15.91
C PHE A 251 -6.58 -30.09 17.27
N GLY A 252 -7.39 -31.02 17.76
CA GLY A 252 -7.30 -31.63 19.07
C GLY A 252 -8.24 -30.97 20.09
N ASN A 253 -8.49 -31.69 21.19
CA ASN A 253 -9.36 -31.23 22.28
C ASN A 253 -8.52 -30.96 23.52
N LEU A 254 -8.39 -29.69 23.88
CA LEU A 254 -7.84 -29.19 25.12
C LEU A 254 -8.93 -28.40 25.91
N GLU A 255 -8.56 -27.77 27.03
CA GLU A 255 -9.46 -26.78 27.63
C GLU A 255 -9.75 -25.67 26.62
N ARG A 256 -11.04 -25.37 26.44
CA ARG A 256 -11.53 -24.44 25.43
C ARG A 256 -10.90 -23.05 25.58
N GLY A 257 -10.26 -22.55 24.54
CA GLY A 257 -9.77 -21.18 24.46
C GLY A 257 -10.91 -20.15 24.33
N LYS A 258 -10.56 -18.87 24.33
CA LYS A 258 -11.48 -17.73 24.28
C LYS A 258 -11.32 -16.95 22.99
N ILE A 259 -12.44 -16.53 22.38
CA ILE A 259 -12.46 -15.55 21.28
C ILE A 259 -12.81 -14.18 21.83
N THR A 260 -11.88 -13.25 21.78
CA THR A 260 -12.11 -11.82 22.08
C THR A 260 -12.10 -11.03 20.78
N VAL A 261 -13.18 -10.32 20.47
CA VAL A 261 -13.27 -9.48 19.27
C VAL A 261 -13.10 -8.01 19.64
N LEU A 262 -12.20 -7.34 18.91
CA LEU A 262 -12.03 -5.88 18.95
C LEU A 262 -12.87 -5.26 17.84
N THR A 263 -13.87 -4.48 18.22
CA THR A 263 -14.76 -3.78 17.28
C THR A 263 -14.66 -2.27 17.47
N GLY A 264 -15.21 -1.50 16.55
CA GLY A 264 -15.19 -0.04 16.56
C GLY A 264 -15.03 0.56 15.18
N PRO A 265 -15.25 1.86 14.97
CA PRO A 265 -15.17 2.50 13.66
C PRO A 265 -13.80 2.36 13.00
N SER A 266 -13.75 2.52 11.69
CA SER A 266 -12.49 2.54 10.94
C SER A 266 -11.60 3.67 11.47
N GLY A 267 -10.31 3.38 11.70
CA GLY A 267 -9.38 4.36 12.30
C GLY A 267 -9.44 4.46 13.84
N ALA A 268 -10.31 3.73 14.54
CA ALA A 268 -10.38 3.75 16.01
C ALA A 268 -9.13 3.19 16.71
N GLY A 269 -8.21 2.57 15.99
CA GLY A 269 -6.98 2.01 16.55
C GLY A 269 -7.06 0.51 16.89
N LYS A 270 -7.97 -0.25 16.30
CA LYS A 270 -8.11 -1.71 16.52
C LYS A 270 -6.82 -2.47 16.28
N THR A 271 -6.15 -2.24 15.15
CA THR A 271 -4.84 -2.82 14.81
C THR A 271 -3.76 -2.45 15.84
N THR A 272 -3.77 -1.20 16.31
CA THR A 272 -2.82 -0.72 17.33
C THR A 272 -3.05 -1.44 18.66
N GLU A 273 -4.30 -1.56 19.09
CA GLU A 273 -4.69 -2.30 20.30
C GLU A 273 -4.36 -3.80 20.17
N LEU A 274 -4.61 -4.41 19.01
CA LEU A 274 -4.26 -5.80 18.73
C LEU A 274 -2.74 -6.02 18.90
N LYS A 275 -1.92 -5.15 18.30
CA LYS A 275 -0.45 -5.18 18.44
C LYS A 275 0.01 -4.89 19.86
N HIS A 276 -0.69 -4.02 20.60
CA HIS A 276 -0.41 -3.72 22.00
C HIS A 276 -0.63 -4.96 22.89
N ARG A 277 -1.80 -5.58 22.81
CA ARG A 277 -2.13 -6.82 23.55
C ARG A 277 -1.16 -7.96 23.23
N MET A 278 -0.77 -8.08 21.96
CA MET A 278 0.22 -9.07 21.58
C MET A 278 1.60 -8.78 22.19
N ARG A 279 2.02 -7.51 22.28
CA ARG A 279 3.31 -7.12 22.89
C ARG A 279 3.35 -7.32 24.39
N GLU A 280 2.23 -7.13 25.07
CA GLU A 280 2.10 -7.32 26.52
C GLU A 280 2.00 -8.79 26.91
N ASN A 281 1.59 -9.67 26.00
CA ASN A 281 1.52 -11.10 26.27
C ASN A 281 2.94 -11.69 26.38
N PRO A 282 3.35 -12.20 27.55
CA PRO A 282 4.70 -12.70 27.78
C PRO A 282 5.08 -13.88 26.89
N TYR A 283 4.08 -14.61 26.40
CA TYR A 283 4.29 -15.78 25.53
C TYR A 283 4.53 -15.41 24.06
N SER A 284 4.19 -14.19 23.65
CA SER A 284 4.31 -13.77 22.23
C SER A 284 5.73 -13.80 21.68
N TRP A 285 6.72 -13.70 22.57
CA TRP A 285 8.13 -13.67 22.20
C TRP A 285 8.87 -15.00 22.46
N SER A 286 8.17 -16.01 22.93
CA SER A 286 8.72 -17.35 23.13
C SER A 286 8.62 -18.16 21.85
N ILE A 287 9.74 -18.73 21.41
CA ILE A 287 9.74 -19.71 20.29
C ILE A 287 8.95 -20.97 20.66
N GLN A 288 8.87 -21.28 21.96
CA GLN A 288 8.22 -22.50 22.47
C GLN A 288 6.70 -22.35 22.61
N LEU A 289 6.21 -21.13 22.81
CA LEU A 289 4.78 -20.84 23.06
C LEU A 289 4.32 -19.61 22.25
N GLY A 290 4.90 -19.40 21.08
CA GLY A 290 4.76 -18.19 20.28
C GLY A 290 3.33 -17.74 20.01
N ALA A 291 3.17 -16.48 19.59
CA ALA A 291 1.90 -15.96 19.11
C ALA A 291 1.73 -16.25 17.63
N GLY A 292 0.53 -16.67 17.23
CA GLY A 292 0.09 -16.59 15.84
C GLY A 292 -0.30 -15.15 15.52
N TYR A 293 0.15 -14.61 14.38
CA TYR A 293 -0.24 -13.27 13.95
C TYR A 293 -0.62 -13.25 12.46
N VAL A 294 -1.78 -12.69 12.18
CA VAL A 294 -2.26 -12.40 10.83
C VAL A 294 -2.41 -10.87 10.72
N PRO A 295 -1.54 -10.21 9.97
CA PRO A 295 -1.64 -8.77 9.72
C PRO A 295 -2.76 -8.43 8.74
N GLN A 296 -3.13 -7.16 8.65
CA GLN A 296 -4.09 -6.66 7.67
C GLN A 296 -3.62 -6.92 6.23
N GLN A 297 -2.32 -6.85 5.96
CA GLN A 297 -1.67 -7.22 4.69
C GLN A 297 -1.09 -8.64 4.80
N PRO A 298 -1.77 -9.66 4.28
CA PRO A 298 -1.38 -11.07 4.48
C PRO A 298 -0.05 -11.44 3.83
N GLU A 299 0.35 -10.75 2.76
CA GLU A 299 1.60 -10.95 2.04
C GLU A 299 2.85 -10.70 2.90
N LEU A 300 2.73 -9.94 3.99
CA LEU A 300 3.83 -9.72 4.93
C LEU A 300 4.20 -10.98 5.72
N THR A 301 3.33 -11.98 5.72
CA THR A 301 3.59 -13.26 6.37
C THR A 301 4.34 -14.26 5.48
N ILE A 302 4.59 -13.94 4.23
CA ILE A 302 5.21 -14.87 3.27
C ILE A 302 6.69 -15.08 3.61
N ILE A 303 7.09 -16.37 3.76
CA ILE A 303 8.47 -16.79 3.97
C ILE A 303 8.69 -18.06 3.13
N GLY A 304 9.70 -18.05 2.26
CA GLY A 304 9.96 -19.16 1.37
C GLY A 304 9.43 -18.97 -0.04
N ASN A 305 9.65 -19.96 -0.90
CA ASN A 305 9.37 -19.90 -2.33
C ASN A 305 8.04 -20.56 -2.69
N THR A 306 7.49 -21.38 -1.80
CA THR A 306 6.21 -22.06 -2.00
C THR A 306 5.24 -21.76 -0.86
N VAL A 307 3.94 -21.94 -1.13
CA VAL A 307 2.88 -21.84 -0.11
C VAL A 307 3.14 -22.83 1.02
N PHE A 308 3.53 -24.07 0.70
CA PHE A 308 3.85 -25.08 1.70
C PHE A 308 5.01 -24.63 2.60
N GLU A 309 6.12 -24.17 2.03
CA GLU A 309 7.25 -23.66 2.80
C GLU A 309 6.85 -22.51 3.73
N SER A 310 5.99 -21.59 3.24
CA SER A 310 5.51 -20.46 4.04
C SER A 310 4.75 -20.90 5.28
N VAL A 311 3.90 -21.92 5.19
CA VAL A 311 3.12 -22.43 6.33
C VAL A 311 3.99 -23.33 7.22
N HIS A 312 4.74 -24.26 6.65
CA HIS A 312 5.47 -25.30 7.36
C HIS A 312 6.69 -24.75 8.13
N TYR A 313 7.35 -23.72 7.60
CA TYR A 313 8.56 -23.16 8.21
C TYR A 313 8.39 -22.82 9.70
N THR A 314 7.30 -22.14 10.04
CA THR A 314 7.04 -21.74 11.44
C THR A 314 6.58 -22.93 12.28
N ALA A 315 5.77 -23.83 11.71
CA ALA A 315 5.30 -25.05 12.38
C ALA A 315 6.48 -25.94 12.80
N GLU A 316 7.41 -26.25 11.91
CA GLU A 316 8.60 -27.06 12.19
C GLU A 316 9.47 -26.44 13.29
N ARG A 317 9.70 -25.13 13.25
CA ARG A 317 10.51 -24.45 14.28
C ARG A 317 9.85 -24.46 15.65
N SER A 318 8.55 -24.21 15.70
CA SER A 318 7.81 -24.26 16.96
C SER A 318 7.76 -25.66 17.52
N ALA A 319 7.55 -26.68 16.69
CA ALA A 319 7.57 -28.10 17.09
C ALA A 319 8.90 -28.48 17.73
N VAL A 320 10.04 -28.14 17.11
CA VAL A 320 11.38 -28.37 17.68
C VAL A 320 11.54 -27.70 19.04
N GLY A 321 11.03 -26.46 19.21
CA GLY A 321 11.05 -25.75 20.49
C GLY A 321 10.20 -26.40 21.59
N LEU A 322 9.10 -27.05 21.20
CA LEU A 322 8.16 -27.75 22.08
C LEU A 322 8.51 -29.24 22.30
N GLY A 323 9.51 -29.77 21.62
CA GLY A 323 9.85 -31.19 21.67
C GLY A 323 8.83 -32.09 20.94
N ILE A 324 8.07 -31.53 20.01
CA ILE A 324 7.11 -32.23 19.14
C ILE A 324 7.87 -32.83 17.94
N ASP A 325 7.45 -34.02 17.50
CA ASP A 325 8.04 -34.66 16.36
C ASP A 325 7.84 -33.85 15.07
N LYS A 326 8.81 -33.95 14.16
CA LYS A 326 8.74 -33.25 12.88
C LYS A 326 7.62 -33.80 11.98
N ASP A 327 7.33 -35.07 12.08
CA ASP A 327 6.27 -35.73 11.31
C ASP A 327 4.89 -35.24 11.79
N ASP A 328 4.71 -35.03 13.10
CA ASP A 328 3.50 -34.41 13.67
C ASP A 328 3.32 -32.96 13.19
N ALA A 329 4.42 -32.19 13.12
CA ALA A 329 4.38 -30.83 12.58
C ALA A 329 4.02 -30.80 11.08
N LEU A 330 4.50 -31.76 10.33
CA LEU A 330 4.19 -31.94 8.91
C LEU A 330 2.72 -32.30 8.70
N GLU A 331 2.19 -33.25 9.48
CA GLU A 331 0.79 -33.67 9.43
C GLU A 331 -0.15 -32.52 9.81
N ARG A 332 0.18 -31.80 10.89
CA ARG A 332 -0.56 -30.59 11.30
C ARG A 332 -0.60 -29.55 10.18
N THR A 333 0.55 -29.26 9.56
CA THR A 333 0.63 -28.31 8.44
C THR A 333 -0.32 -28.72 7.31
N ARG A 334 -0.28 -29.99 6.89
CA ARG A 334 -1.16 -30.51 5.84
C ARG A 334 -2.64 -30.44 6.21
N THR A 335 -2.97 -30.79 7.45
CA THR A 335 -4.35 -30.74 7.98
C THR A 335 -4.90 -29.31 7.95
N ILE A 336 -4.12 -28.33 8.41
CA ILE A 336 -4.52 -26.92 8.41
C ILE A 336 -4.66 -26.39 6.99
N MET A 337 -3.69 -26.70 6.11
CA MET A 337 -3.75 -26.28 4.70
C MET A 337 -4.95 -26.87 3.97
N LYS A 338 -5.30 -28.12 4.23
CA LYS A 338 -6.51 -28.75 3.69
C LYS A 338 -7.76 -28.09 4.21
N GLY A 339 -7.85 -27.83 5.51
CA GLY A 339 -9.00 -27.17 6.14
C GLY A 339 -9.22 -25.74 5.64
N LEU A 340 -8.16 -25.00 5.36
CA LEU A 340 -8.21 -23.65 4.79
C LEU A 340 -8.27 -23.65 3.25
N ARG A 341 -8.45 -24.82 2.61
CA ARG A 341 -8.57 -24.98 1.16
C ARG A 341 -7.41 -24.34 0.38
N VAL A 342 -6.18 -24.50 0.88
CA VAL A 342 -4.94 -24.02 0.25
C VAL A 342 -3.95 -25.16 -0.03
N ALA A 343 -4.34 -26.42 0.17
CA ALA A 343 -3.48 -27.59 -0.06
C ALA A 343 -3.08 -27.72 -1.54
N ASP A 344 -4.01 -27.44 -2.46
CA ASP A 344 -3.78 -27.51 -3.91
C ASP A 344 -2.83 -26.41 -4.42
N LEU A 345 -2.52 -25.44 -3.56
CA LEU A 345 -1.60 -24.35 -3.84
C LEU A 345 -0.18 -24.63 -3.31
N SER A 346 0.07 -25.79 -2.71
CA SER A 346 1.31 -26.11 -1.97
C SER A 346 2.58 -25.74 -2.71
N ASP A 347 2.66 -26.06 -4.00
CA ASP A 347 3.85 -25.86 -4.83
C ASP A 347 3.88 -24.50 -5.53
N LYS A 348 2.79 -23.70 -5.43
CA LYS A 348 2.73 -22.39 -6.06
C LYS A 348 3.58 -21.38 -5.30
N ASN A 349 4.07 -20.40 -6.04
CA ASN A 349 4.69 -19.21 -5.46
C ASN A 349 3.62 -18.41 -4.68
N PRO A 350 3.82 -18.16 -3.38
CA PRO A 350 2.83 -17.48 -2.55
C PRO A 350 2.57 -16.02 -2.94
N TYR A 351 3.41 -15.45 -3.80
CA TYR A 351 3.20 -14.12 -4.35
C TYR A 351 2.33 -14.11 -5.64
N GLU A 352 2.06 -15.27 -6.23
CA GLU A 352 1.29 -15.42 -7.48
C GLU A 352 -0.15 -15.86 -7.26
N ILE A 353 -0.53 -16.15 -6.01
CA ILE A 353 -1.90 -16.50 -5.62
C ILE A 353 -2.73 -15.24 -5.33
N SER A 354 -4.06 -15.36 -5.39
CA SER A 354 -4.99 -14.25 -5.12
C SER A 354 -4.88 -13.73 -3.68
N GLY A 355 -5.30 -12.47 -3.43
CA GLY A 355 -5.27 -11.87 -2.09
C GLY A 355 -6.10 -12.66 -1.07
N GLY A 356 -7.24 -13.24 -1.48
CA GLY A 356 -8.04 -14.12 -0.63
C GLY A 356 -7.31 -15.43 -0.27
N GLU A 357 -6.60 -16.04 -1.23
CA GLU A 357 -5.73 -17.20 -0.99
C GLU A 357 -4.57 -16.85 -0.08
N GLN A 358 -3.91 -15.70 -0.28
CA GLN A 358 -2.83 -15.22 0.60
C GLN A 358 -3.32 -15.04 2.04
N ARG A 359 -4.54 -14.55 2.24
CA ARG A 359 -5.14 -14.40 3.57
C ARG A 359 -5.38 -15.76 4.24
N ARG A 360 -5.88 -16.75 3.50
CA ARG A 360 -6.02 -18.12 4.02
C ARG A 360 -4.65 -18.74 4.36
N VAL A 361 -3.62 -18.50 3.56
CA VAL A 361 -2.24 -18.91 3.84
C VAL A 361 -1.70 -18.23 5.08
N ALA A 362 -1.98 -16.94 5.30
CA ALA A 362 -1.57 -16.23 6.52
C ALA A 362 -2.23 -16.82 7.77
N VAL A 363 -3.53 -17.13 7.71
CA VAL A 363 -4.25 -17.81 8.80
C VAL A 363 -3.66 -19.21 9.04
N ALA A 364 -3.41 -19.98 7.97
CA ALA A 364 -2.75 -21.28 8.08
C ALA A 364 -1.40 -21.19 8.79
N THR A 365 -0.59 -20.20 8.41
CA THR A 365 0.73 -19.96 9.00
C THR A 365 0.65 -19.63 10.49
N ALA A 366 -0.30 -18.77 10.87
CA ALA A 366 -0.48 -18.37 12.27
C ALA A 366 -0.92 -19.54 13.15
N LEU A 367 -1.82 -20.41 12.66
CA LEU A 367 -2.36 -21.53 13.43
C LEU A 367 -1.46 -22.77 13.41
N ALA A 368 -0.65 -22.97 12.35
CA ALA A 368 0.27 -24.10 12.26
C ALA A 368 1.42 -24.03 13.26
N SER A 369 1.74 -22.85 13.76
CA SER A 369 2.86 -22.61 14.67
C SER A 369 2.64 -23.07 16.12
N TYR A 370 1.58 -23.79 16.42
CA TYR A 370 1.18 -24.18 17.80
C TYR A 370 1.08 -23.00 18.76
N PRO A 371 0.38 -21.91 18.42
CA PRO A 371 0.39 -20.73 19.25
C PRO A 371 -0.44 -20.95 20.51
N HIS A 372 0.01 -20.40 21.64
CA HIS A 372 -0.83 -20.25 22.83
C HIS A 372 -1.94 -19.21 22.63
N SER A 373 -1.63 -18.17 21.87
CA SER A 373 -2.57 -17.11 21.51
C SER A 373 -2.39 -16.70 20.06
N ALA A 374 -3.48 -16.41 19.37
CA ALA A 374 -3.46 -15.89 17.99
C ALA A 374 -4.15 -14.53 17.90
N TYR A 375 -3.57 -13.65 17.11
CA TYR A 375 -3.99 -12.27 16.90
C TYR A 375 -4.27 -12.08 15.41
N LEU A 376 -5.52 -11.79 15.06
CA LEU A 376 -5.97 -11.75 13.67
C LEU A 376 -6.54 -10.37 13.35
N ASP A 377 -5.99 -9.72 12.33
CA ASP A 377 -6.45 -8.41 11.87
C ASP A 377 -7.24 -8.56 10.58
N GLU A 378 -8.55 -8.32 10.63
CA GLU A 378 -9.52 -8.45 9.55
C GLU A 378 -9.39 -9.78 8.75
N PRO A 379 -9.47 -10.96 9.40
CA PRO A 379 -9.17 -12.23 8.72
C PRO A 379 -10.17 -12.62 7.63
N THR A 380 -11.39 -12.07 7.64
CA THR A 380 -12.48 -12.42 6.72
C THR A 380 -12.77 -11.38 5.64
N VAL A 381 -12.06 -10.26 5.62
CA VAL A 381 -12.25 -9.18 4.63
C VAL A 381 -11.92 -9.67 3.21
N GLY A 382 -12.79 -9.34 2.24
CA GLY A 382 -12.59 -9.69 0.83
C GLY A 382 -12.71 -11.19 0.54
N GLN A 383 -13.35 -11.97 1.42
CA GLN A 383 -13.55 -13.39 1.23
C GLN A 383 -14.91 -13.71 0.59
N ASP A 384 -14.90 -14.62 -0.36
CA ASP A 384 -16.11 -15.28 -0.82
C ASP A 384 -16.69 -16.18 0.28
N ARG A 385 -17.90 -16.68 0.06
CA ARG A 385 -18.66 -17.49 1.02
C ARG A 385 -17.88 -18.72 1.52
N ASP A 386 -17.23 -19.42 0.59
CA ASP A 386 -16.50 -20.65 0.86
C ASP A 386 -15.20 -20.41 1.62
N SER A 387 -14.48 -19.38 1.24
CA SER A 387 -13.25 -18.95 1.91
C SER A 387 -13.52 -18.44 3.33
N TRP A 388 -14.64 -17.73 3.53
CA TRP A 388 -15.10 -17.30 4.85
C TRP A 388 -15.38 -18.51 5.76
N SER A 389 -16.13 -19.51 5.25
CA SER A 389 -16.45 -20.74 5.99
C SER A 389 -15.17 -21.46 6.47
N ALA A 390 -14.18 -21.58 5.60
CA ALA A 390 -12.90 -22.21 5.91
C ALA A 390 -12.13 -21.45 7.01
N ILE A 391 -12.04 -20.10 6.90
CA ILE A 391 -11.35 -19.27 7.91
C ILE A 391 -12.05 -19.34 9.26
N VAL A 392 -13.38 -19.18 9.30
CA VAL A 392 -14.14 -19.22 10.56
C VAL A 392 -14.11 -20.63 11.16
N GLY A 393 -14.16 -21.68 10.33
CA GLY A 393 -13.97 -23.06 10.77
C GLY A 393 -12.61 -23.27 11.45
N ALA A 394 -11.53 -22.73 10.88
CA ALA A 394 -10.20 -22.80 11.46
C ALA A 394 -10.09 -22.02 12.80
N ILE A 395 -10.73 -20.84 12.89
CA ILE A 395 -10.83 -20.05 14.13
C ILE A 395 -11.55 -20.85 15.23
N LEU A 396 -12.68 -21.48 14.92
CA LEU A 396 -13.44 -22.27 15.90
C LEU A 396 -12.69 -23.54 16.31
N ALA A 397 -12.00 -24.21 15.38
CA ALA A 397 -11.16 -25.36 15.68
C ALA A 397 -9.97 -24.97 16.56
N ALA A 398 -9.34 -23.82 16.31
CA ALA A 398 -8.26 -23.29 17.14
C ALA A 398 -8.74 -23.01 18.58
N ARG A 399 -9.96 -22.40 18.72
CA ARG A 399 -10.59 -22.20 20.02
C ARG A 399 -10.85 -23.53 20.75
N ALA A 400 -11.35 -24.52 20.05
CA ALA A 400 -11.60 -25.87 20.61
C ALA A 400 -10.30 -26.53 21.07
N ALA A 401 -9.18 -26.26 20.39
CA ALA A 401 -7.85 -26.72 20.73
C ALA A 401 -7.13 -25.86 21.82
N GLY A 402 -7.85 -24.99 22.53
CA GLY A 402 -7.32 -24.22 23.66
C GLY A 402 -6.57 -22.94 23.27
N ILE A 403 -6.57 -22.55 22.00
CA ILE A 403 -5.90 -21.32 21.54
C ILE A 403 -6.79 -20.11 21.87
N ASN A 404 -6.22 -19.11 22.55
CA ASN A 404 -6.87 -17.83 22.79
C ASN A 404 -6.76 -16.95 21.53
N LEU A 405 -7.89 -16.46 21.01
CA LEU A 405 -7.92 -15.65 19.80
C LEU A 405 -8.35 -14.22 20.14
N THR A 406 -7.56 -13.25 19.68
CA THR A 406 -7.95 -11.83 19.68
C THR A 406 -8.09 -11.39 18.24
N ILE A 407 -9.28 -10.95 17.83
CA ILE A 407 -9.62 -10.68 16.43
C ILE A 407 -10.11 -9.25 16.31
N ALA A 408 -9.46 -8.44 15.49
CA ALA A 408 -9.97 -7.13 15.08
C ALA A 408 -10.81 -7.32 13.82
N THR A 409 -12.11 -6.98 13.86
CA THR A 409 -12.98 -7.14 12.68
C THR A 409 -14.26 -6.30 12.74
N HIS A 410 -14.85 -6.09 11.56
CA HIS A 410 -16.20 -5.52 11.35
C HIS A 410 -17.22 -6.58 10.92
N ASP A 411 -16.81 -7.82 10.75
CA ASP A 411 -17.69 -8.91 10.29
C ASP A 411 -18.69 -9.29 11.39
N ALA A 412 -19.96 -8.96 11.16
CA ALA A 412 -21.03 -9.19 12.12
C ALA A 412 -21.22 -10.69 12.47
N ASP A 413 -21.03 -11.57 11.48
CA ASP A 413 -21.19 -13.01 11.66
C ASP A 413 -20.04 -13.56 12.55
N LEU A 414 -18.82 -13.03 12.38
CA LEU A 414 -17.70 -13.40 13.23
C LEU A 414 -17.79 -12.79 14.64
N ILE A 415 -18.31 -11.56 14.76
CA ILE A 415 -18.58 -10.91 16.05
C ILE A 415 -19.60 -11.73 16.86
N ALA A 416 -20.61 -12.29 16.20
CA ALA A 416 -21.63 -13.11 16.87
C ALA A 416 -21.08 -14.42 17.47
N LEU A 417 -19.89 -14.87 17.04
CA LEU A 417 -19.21 -16.08 17.56
C LEU A 417 -18.25 -15.79 18.73
N ALA A 418 -18.08 -14.52 19.10
CA ALA A 418 -17.15 -14.10 20.15
C ALA A 418 -17.67 -14.46 21.55
N ASP A 419 -16.72 -14.79 22.45
CA ASP A 419 -16.99 -14.93 23.89
C ASP A 419 -16.95 -13.57 24.58
N GLU A 420 -16.20 -12.61 24.03
CA GLU A 420 -16.07 -11.25 24.51
C GLU A 420 -15.93 -10.26 23.34
N VAL A 421 -16.65 -9.15 23.43
CA VAL A 421 -16.56 -8.05 22.47
C VAL A 421 -16.06 -6.81 23.19
N VAL A 422 -14.98 -6.22 22.69
CA VAL A 422 -14.35 -4.99 23.23
C VAL A 422 -14.47 -3.89 22.18
N GLU A 423 -15.21 -2.85 22.50
CA GLU A 423 -15.37 -1.69 21.63
C GLU A 423 -14.21 -0.72 21.80
N ILE A 424 -13.46 -0.48 20.73
CA ILE A 424 -12.36 0.50 20.67
C ILE A 424 -12.92 1.85 20.23
N LYS A 425 -12.79 2.85 21.08
CA LYS A 425 -13.22 4.22 20.79
C LYS A 425 -12.11 5.00 20.10
N PRO A 426 -12.46 5.86 19.12
CA PRO A 426 -11.47 6.69 18.45
C PRO A 426 -10.72 7.57 19.46
N THR A 427 -9.40 7.48 19.45
CA THR A 427 -8.57 8.43 20.20
C THR A 427 -8.40 9.65 19.31
N VAL A 428 -8.87 10.82 19.76
CA VAL A 428 -8.65 12.07 19.05
C VAL A 428 -7.17 12.41 19.13
N SER A 429 -6.41 11.97 18.13
CA SER A 429 -5.05 12.44 17.95
C SER A 429 -5.13 13.86 17.37
N THR A 430 -4.67 14.86 18.14
CA THR A 430 -4.40 16.17 17.57
C THR A 430 -3.35 16.02 16.48
N PRO A 431 -3.64 16.39 15.23
CA PRO A 431 -2.66 16.26 14.16
C PRO A 431 -1.41 17.06 14.54
N ALA A 432 -0.26 16.42 14.44
CA ALA A 432 1.01 17.09 14.66
C ALA A 432 1.09 18.27 13.67
N LYS A 433 1.19 19.49 14.20
CA LYS A 433 1.23 20.71 13.39
C LYS A 433 2.42 20.62 12.44
N SER A 434 2.17 20.35 11.17
CA SER A 434 3.20 20.32 10.13
C SER A 434 3.87 21.70 10.08
N ARG A 435 5.17 21.72 10.38
CA ARG A 435 5.96 22.96 10.32
C ARG A 435 6.19 23.31 8.84
N ASN A 436 6.01 24.56 8.47
CA ASN A 436 6.36 25.01 7.13
C ASN A 436 7.88 24.92 6.93
N PRO A 437 8.35 24.37 5.79
CA PRO A 437 9.77 24.31 5.50
C PRO A 437 10.34 25.73 5.42
N LEU A 438 11.57 25.89 5.78
CA LEU A 438 12.28 27.16 5.70
C LEU A 438 13.12 27.28 4.42
N VAL A 439 13.39 26.14 3.79
CA VAL A 439 14.24 26.00 2.60
C VAL A 439 13.53 25.14 1.57
N SER A 440 13.56 25.55 0.31
CA SER A 440 12.93 24.84 -0.80
C SER A 440 13.74 23.62 -1.26
N GLY A 441 13.06 22.66 -1.92
CA GLY A 441 13.70 21.44 -2.42
C GLY A 441 14.84 21.72 -3.42
N LEU A 442 14.70 22.71 -4.28
CA LEU A 442 15.73 23.09 -5.24
C LEU A 442 16.99 23.63 -4.53
N THR A 443 16.80 24.47 -3.50
CA THR A 443 17.90 25.00 -2.68
C THR A 443 18.63 23.88 -1.93
N ILE A 444 17.87 22.88 -1.42
CA ILE A 444 18.43 21.69 -0.77
C ILE A 444 19.39 20.91 -1.70
N LEU A 445 19.10 20.88 -3.00
CA LEU A 445 19.97 20.25 -3.99
C LEU A 445 21.15 21.14 -4.42
N LEU A 446 20.90 22.43 -4.66
CA LEU A 446 21.89 23.33 -5.21
C LEU A 446 22.95 23.75 -4.19
N ALA A 447 22.60 23.97 -2.92
CA ALA A 447 23.57 24.42 -1.93
C ALA A 447 24.70 23.40 -1.69
N PRO A 448 24.45 22.09 -1.49
CA PRO A 448 25.55 21.11 -1.41
C PRO A 448 26.35 20.98 -2.72
N MET A 449 25.74 21.16 -3.90
CA MET A 449 26.44 21.15 -5.17
C MET A 449 27.41 22.32 -5.29
N LEU A 450 27.03 23.52 -4.87
CA LEU A 450 27.92 24.67 -4.80
C LEU A 450 29.10 24.40 -3.85
N LEU A 451 28.83 23.83 -2.68
CA LEU A 451 29.87 23.47 -1.72
C LEU A 451 30.77 22.33 -2.23
N LEU A 452 30.24 21.38 -3.01
CA LEU A 452 31.02 20.35 -3.68
C LEU A 452 32.02 20.97 -4.66
N LEU A 453 31.58 21.93 -5.49
CA LEU A 453 32.49 22.67 -6.40
C LEU A 453 33.56 23.45 -5.62
N GLY A 454 33.17 24.12 -4.52
CA GLY A 454 34.12 24.79 -3.63
C GLY A 454 35.12 23.83 -2.97
N SER A 455 34.68 22.61 -2.64
CA SER A 455 35.52 21.60 -1.99
C SER A 455 36.73 21.18 -2.83
N MET A 456 36.66 21.32 -4.16
CA MET A 456 37.78 21.03 -5.06
C MET A 456 38.96 21.97 -4.83
N ALA A 457 38.74 23.20 -4.35
CA ALA A 457 39.78 24.18 -4.03
C ALA A 457 40.44 23.95 -2.65
N VAL A 458 39.99 23.02 -1.86
CA VAL A 458 40.58 22.69 -0.54
C VAL A 458 41.86 21.88 -0.76
N THR A 459 43.03 22.55 -0.74
CA THR A 459 44.35 21.94 -0.96
C THR A 459 45.11 21.63 0.33
N SER A 460 44.68 22.20 1.46
CA SER A 460 45.33 22.04 2.76
C SER A 460 44.32 21.84 3.90
N VAL A 461 44.81 21.30 5.01
CA VAL A 461 43.99 21.12 6.25
C VAL A 461 43.50 22.48 6.76
N LEU A 462 44.31 23.52 6.67
CA LEU A 462 43.95 24.87 7.14
C LEU A 462 42.77 25.43 6.34
N LYS A 463 42.82 25.35 4.99
CA LYS A 463 41.70 25.78 4.14
C LYS A 463 40.41 25.01 4.46
N GLY A 464 40.51 23.68 4.61
CA GLY A 464 39.37 22.85 4.97
C GLY A 464 38.76 23.20 6.34
N ALA A 465 39.61 23.45 7.34
CA ALA A 465 39.18 23.87 8.67
C ALA A 465 38.50 25.26 8.65
N LEU A 466 39.04 26.22 7.91
CA LEU A 466 38.42 27.54 7.74
C LEU A 466 37.07 27.44 7.04
N ALA A 467 36.92 26.59 6.04
CA ALA A 467 35.67 26.35 5.35
C ALA A 467 34.60 25.73 6.29
N LEU A 468 34.98 24.75 7.11
CA LEU A 468 34.07 24.19 8.11
C LEU A 468 33.73 25.20 9.20
N GLY A 469 34.63 26.06 9.59
CA GLY A 469 34.36 27.19 10.49
C GLY A 469 33.34 28.16 9.90
N ALA A 470 33.50 28.55 8.64
CA ALA A 470 32.50 29.37 7.92
C ALA A 470 31.16 28.68 7.81
N LEU A 471 31.14 27.36 7.56
CA LEU A 471 29.91 26.55 7.54
C LEU A 471 29.24 26.51 8.91
N ALA A 472 30.01 26.35 9.99
CA ALA A 472 29.49 26.36 11.35
C ALA A 472 28.84 27.72 11.72
N LEU A 473 29.51 28.83 11.35
CA LEU A 473 28.95 30.17 11.51
C LEU A 473 27.67 30.37 10.70
N SER A 474 27.65 29.91 9.46
CA SER A 474 26.45 29.92 8.61
C SER A 474 25.31 29.10 9.23
N SER A 475 25.63 27.92 9.77
CA SER A 475 24.65 27.06 10.46
C SER A 475 24.13 27.71 11.75
N ALA A 476 24.95 28.42 12.50
CA ALA A 476 24.54 29.19 13.68
C ALA A 476 23.61 30.35 13.30
N LEU A 477 23.92 31.08 12.22
CA LEU A 477 23.05 32.12 11.68
C LEU A 477 21.69 31.56 11.26
N LEU A 478 21.66 30.44 10.53
CA LEU A 478 20.41 29.77 10.13
C LEU A 478 19.62 29.29 11.35
N ALA A 479 20.29 28.83 12.41
CA ALA A 479 19.64 28.42 13.65
C ALA A 479 18.97 29.61 14.37
N LEU A 480 19.62 30.78 14.37
CA LEU A 480 19.02 32.03 14.89
C LEU A 480 17.77 32.45 14.10
N LEU A 481 17.74 32.16 12.79
CA LEU A 481 16.60 32.41 11.93
C LEU A 481 15.52 31.33 12.00
N GLY A 482 15.67 30.35 12.90
CA GLY A 482 14.66 29.33 13.20
C GLY A 482 14.90 27.97 12.54
N PHE A 483 15.99 27.77 11.80
CA PHE A 483 16.38 26.45 11.30
C PHE A 483 16.81 25.57 12.49
N ARG A 484 16.18 24.41 12.66
CA ARG A 484 16.47 23.48 13.76
C ARG A 484 16.86 22.12 13.24
N LEU A 485 17.94 21.60 13.79
CA LEU A 485 18.40 20.24 13.49
C LEU A 485 17.58 19.22 14.30
N GLU A 486 16.53 18.67 13.69
CA GLU A 486 15.58 17.80 14.41
C GLU A 486 16.07 16.36 14.59
N ARG A 487 17.01 15.90 13.75
CA ARG A 487 17.46 14.49 13.73
C ARG A 487 18.98 14.33 13.78
N PRO A 488 19.64 14.56 14.91
CA PRO A 488 21.10 14.48 15.00
C PRO A 488 21.66 13.09 14.64
N LYS A 489 20.89 12.02 14.85
CA LYS A 489 21.29 10.65 14.48
C LYS A 489 21.46 10.45 12.97
N ALA A 490 20.87 11.29 12.13
CA ALA A 490 21.00 11.22 10.67
C ALA A 490 22.46 11.51 10.20
N PHE A 491 23.26 12.18 11.01
CA PHE A 491 24.67 12.46 10.71
C PHE A 491 25.60 11.26 10.89
N ILE A 492 25.19 10.22 11.65
CA ILE A 492 26.07 9.09 11.99
C ILE A 492 26.61 8.39 10.72
N PRO A 493 25.79 8.01 9.72
CA PRO A 493 26.29 7.38 8.51
C PRO A 493 27.24 8.31 7.71
N GLY A 494 26.92 9.60 7.65
CA GLY A 494 27.76 10.60 6.98
C GLY A 494 29.12 10.74 7.64
N LEU A 495 29.16 10.80 8.97
CA LEU A 495 30.42 10.88 9.74
C LEU A 495 31.27 9.60 9.57
N ILE A 496 30.65 8.43 9.54
CA ILE A 496 31.34 7.16 9.25
C ILE A 496 31.93 7.19 7.83
N GLY A 497 31.17 7.65 6.85
CA GLY A 497 31.65 7.80 5.46
C GLY A 497 32.82 8.78 5.34
N ILE A 498 32.74 9.94 5.97
CA ILE A 498 33.80 10.95 6.01
C ILE A 498 35.08 10.36 6.66
N ALA A 499 34.93 9.68 7.81
CA ALA A 499 36.04 9.04 8.49
C ALA A 499 36.68 7.93 7.63
N SER A 500 35.86 7.10 6.98
CA SER A 500 36.34 6.05 6.07
C SER A 500 37.14 6.59 4.90
N ILE A 501 36.68 7.68 4.26
CA ILE A 501 37.40 8.34 3.16
C ILE A 501 38.70 8.93 3.67
N GLY A 502 38.68 9.57 4.84
CA GLY A 502 39.90 10.11 5.47
C GLY A 502 40.93 9.02 5.75
N LEU A 503 40.52 7.91 6.37
CA LEU A 503 41.40 6.78 6.67
C LEU A 503 41.95 6.11 5.41
N SER A 504 41.11 5.90 4.40
CA SER A 504 41.53 5.31 3.12
C SER A 504 42.58 6.20 2.41
N ASN A 505 42.37 7.51 2.34
CA ASN A 505 43.31 8.43 1.73
C ASN A 505 44.60 8.56 2.53
N TRP A 506 44.55 8.51 3.86
CA TRP A 506 45.74 8.45 4.71
C TRP A 506 46.55 7.18 4.40
N TYR A 507 45.92 6.00 4.45
CA TYR A 507 46.61 4.73 4.21
C TYR A 507 47.20 4.60 2.80
N LEU A 508 46.49 5.11 1.78
CA LEU A 508 46.91 5.05 0.37
C LEU A 508 47.89 6.18 -0.02
N SER A 509 48.12 7.17 0.86
CA SER A 509 49.02 8.27 0.55
C SER A 509 50.49 7.86 0.66
N PRO A 510 51.40 8.46 -0.15
CA PRO A 510 52.86 8.26 0.01
C PRO A 510 53.29 8.57 1.44
N ALA A 511 54.10 7.70 2.04
CA ALA A 511 54.57 7.78 3.43
C ALA A 511 53.47 7.88 4.49
N MET A 512 52.25 7.39 4.18
CA MET A 512 51.08 7.43 5.11
C MET A 512 50.88 8.82 5.73
N ASN A 513 50.80 9.85 4.90
CA ASN A 513 50.71 11.23 5.35
C ASN A 513 49.31 11.53 5.92
N PRO A 514 49.17 11.80 7.23
CA PRO A 514 47.87 12.06 7.86
C PRO A 514 47.22 13.35 7.35
N GLN A 515 47.97 14.29 6.88
CA GLN A 515 47.42 15.54 6.31
C GLN A 515 46.64 15.29 5.02
N THR A 516 47.06 14.32 4.19
CA THR A 516 46.32 13.93 2.98
C THR A 516 44.96 13.33 3.34
N GLY A 517 44.94 12.44 4.34
CA GLY A 517 43.69 11.84 4.83
C GLY A 517 42.73 12.86 5.43
N LEU A 518 43.28 13.76 6.27
CA LEU A 518 42.46 14.81 6.90
C LEU A 518 41.91 15.81 5.88
N THR A 519 42.72 16.21 4.89
CA THR A 519 42.27 17.10 3.80
C THR A 519 41.14 16.45 2.99
N ALA A 520 41.23 15.14 2.68
CA ALA A 520 40.18 14.41 2.00
C ALA A 520 38.89 14.34 2.82
N ALA A 521 38.98 14.06 4.13
CA ALA A 521 37.87 14.07 5.04
C ALA A 521 37.16 15.43 5.11
N LEU A 522 37.94 16.54 5.22
CA LEU A 522 37.43 17.91 5.25
C LEU A 522 36.74 18.31 3.94
N ARG A 523 37.26 17.90 2.80
CA ARG A 523 36.63 18.10 1.47
C ARG A 523 35.23 17.48 1.46
N VAL A 524 35.12 16.23 1.86
CA VAL A 524 33.85 15.50 1.85
C VAL A 524 32.89 16.07 2.89
N ALA A 525 33.37 16.39 4.08
CA ALA A 525 32.55 16.97 5.14
C ALA A 525 31.86 18.28 4.69
N LEU A 526 32.55 19.11 3.89
CA LEU A 526 32.05 20.41 3.47
C LEU A 526 30.72 20.38 2.71
N PHE A 527 30.44 19.35 1.94
CA PHE A 527 29.17 19.22 1.22
C PHE A 527 28.25 18.14 1.78
N VAL A 528 28.79 17.09 2.41
CA VAL A 528 27.96 16.01 2.98
C VAL A 528 27.20 16.47 4.21
N LEU A 529 27.86 17.21 5.13
CA LEU A 529 27.19 17.65 6.37
C LEU A 529 26.03 18.62 6.09
N PRO A 530 26.17 19.67 5.26
CA PRO A 530 25.05 20.52 4.88
C PRO A 530 23.98 19.76 4.10
N GLY A 531 24.38 18.84 3.21
CA GLY A 531 23.45 18.00 2.47
C GLY A 531 22.54 17.18 3.40
N ILE A 532 23.09 16.56 4.43
CA ILE A 532 22.31 15.83 5.45
C ILE A 532 21.42 16.79 6.25
N ALA A 533 21.95 17.94 6.68
CA ALA A 533 21.19 18.92 7.45
C ALA A 533 19.97 19.43 6.68
N LEU A 534 20.14 19.77 5.42
CA LEU A 534 19.10 20.29 4.55
C LEU A 534 18.11 19.20 4.09
N ALA A 535 18.60 17.96 3.88
CA ALA A 535 17.75 16.85 3.42
C ALA A 535 16.57 16.51 4.36
N VAL A 536 16.69 16.86 5.64
CA VAL A 536 15.59 16.69 6.62
C VAL A 536 14.37 17.55 6.29
N GLU A 537 14.59 18.71 5.65
CA GLU A 537 13.53 19.65 5.22
C GLU A 537 12.92 19.27 3.85
N LEU A 538 13.47 18.26 3.18
CA LEU A 538 13.06 17.91 1.81
C LEU A 538 11.62 17.42 1.77
N ARG A 539 10.79 18.13 0.99
CA ARG A 539 9.45 17.73 0.59
C ARG A 539 9.47 17.27 -0.88
N PRO A 540 9.35 15.97 -1.16
CA PRO A 540 9.50 15.44 -2.51
C PRO A 540 8.57 16.10 -3.54
N ILE A 541 7.32 16.36 -3.17
CA ILE A 541 6.33 16.96 -4.08
C ILE A 541 6.67 18.40 -4.41
N ALA A 542 7.03 19.21 -3.40
CA ALA A 542 7.42 20.61 -3.64
C ALA A 542 8.69 20.69 -4.52
N LEU A 543 9.63 19.75 -4.35
CA LEU A 543 10.77 19.61 -5.25
C LEU A 543 10.31 19.28 -6.68
N GLY A 544 9.35 18.36 -6.84
CA GLY A 544 8.79 18.01 -8.15
C GLY A 544 8.16 19.22 -8.86
N ASP A 545 7.38 20.02 -8.13
CA ASP A 545 6.80 21.26 -8.65
C ASP A 545 7.87 22.23 -9.16
N GLN A 546 8.98 22.39 -8.41
CA GLN A 546 10.09 23.24 -8.81
C GLN A 546 10.86 22.71 -10.02
N LEU A 547 11.14 21.40 -10.05
CA LEU A 547 11.80 20.74 -11.18
C LEU A 547 10.97 20.85 -12.47
N GLY A 548 9.65 20.66 -12.37
CA GLY A 548 8.76 20.72 -13.52
C GLY A 548 8.47 22.14 -14.00
N GLN A 549 8.27 23.11 -13.08
CA GLN A 549 7.81 24.44 -13.42
C GLN A 549 8.96 25.47 -13.54
N ILE A 550 10.05 25.34 -12.77
CA ILE A 550 11.20 26.26 -12.82
C ILE A 550 12.24 25.76 -13.84
N LEU A 551 12.63 24.48 -13.71
CA LEU A 551 13.65 23.90 -14.61
C LEU A 551 13.06 23.32 -15.90
N HIS A 552 11.73 23.35 -16.06
CA HIS A 552 10.99 22.84 -17.22
C HIS A 552 11.35 21.39 -17.59
N LEU A 553 11.68 20.57 -16.58
CA LEU A 553 11.94 19.15 -16.82
C LEU A 553 10.65 18.41 -17.22
N PRO A 554 10.76 17.32 -18.00
CA PRO A 554 9.58 16.54 -18.40
C PRO A 554 8.77 16.09 -17.21
N ALA A 555 7.46 16.35 -17.19
CA ALA A 555 6.60 16.11 -16.04
C ALA A 555 6.56 14.63 -15.62
N ARG A 556 6.53 13.69 -16.59
CA ARG A 556 6.43 12.24 -16.29
C ARG A 556 7.57 11.71 -15.43
N PRO A 557 8.87 11.83 -15.80
CA PRO A 557 9.95 11.35 -14.96
C PRO A 557 10.01 12.09 -13.62
N VAL A 558 9.68 13.38 -13.57
CA VAL A 558 9.65 14.16 -12.33
C VAL A 558 8.57 13.61 -11.38
N VAL A 559 7.35 13.43 -11.86
CA VAL A 559 6.24 12.91 -11.05
C VAL A 559 6.49 11.47 -10.61
N ALA A 560 7.04 10.62 -11.49
CA ALA A 560 7.40 9.25 -11.13
C ALA A 560 8.48 9.20 -10.03
N ALA A 561 9.51 10.06 -10.13
CA ALA A 561 10.54 10.16 -9.10
C ALA A 561 9.98 10.65 -7.76
N VAL A 562 9.09 11.65 -7.80
CA VAL A 562 8.40 12.16 -6.59
C VAL A 562 7.54 11.08 -5.94
N ALA A 563 6.74 10.34 -6.72
CA ALA A 563 5.93 9.24 -6.22
C ALA A 563 6.81 8.15 -5.56
N ALA A 564 7.93 7.80 -6.18
CA ALA A 564 8.90 6.86 -5.59
C ALA A 564 9.50 7.37 -4.28
N MET A 565 9.86 8.65 -4.19
CA MET A 565 10.37 9.26 -2.95
C MET A 565 9.35 9.29 -1.83
N GLN A 566 8.07 9.49 -2.14
CA GLN A 566 6.99 9.45 -1.16
C GLN A 566 6.80 8.04 -0.57
N ARG A 567 6.87 7.03 -1.42
CA ARG A 567 6.79 5.63 -0.99
C ARG A 567 7.93 5.21 -0.07
N MET A 568 9.06 5.92 -0.10
CA MET A 568 10.22 5.57 0.74
C MET A 568 9.90 5.63 2.25
N ARG A 569 9.04 6.55 2.70
CA ARG A 569 8.59 6.59 4.12
C ARG A 569 7.75 5.36 4.47
N ALA A 570 6.76 5.04 3.65
CA ALA A 570 5.94 3.84 3.82
C ALA A 570 6.79 2.55 3.82
N GLN A 571 7.87 2.52 3.02
CA GLN A 571 8.81 1.40 3.00
C GLN A 571 9.62 1.26 4.30
N LEU A 572 9.91 2.36 5.00
CA LEU A 572 10.59 2.29 6.31
C LEU A 572 9.65 1.73 7.40
N ASP A 573 8.37 2.15 7.39
CA ASP A 573 7.37 1.64 8.32
C ASP A 573 7.11 0.14 8.05
N LEU A 574 7.06 -0.25 6.77
CA LEU A 574 6.94 -1.63 6.34
C LEU A 574 8.14 -2.49 6.77
N TRP A 575 9.36 -1.95 6.77
CA TRP A 575 10.55 -2.63 7.27
C TRP A 575 10.40 -3.01 8.75
N ASP A 576 9.92 -2.09 9.56
CA ASP A 576 9.70 -2.34 10.99
C ASP A 576 8.59 -3.39 11.20
N GLU A 577 7.56 -3.39 10.37
CA GLU A 577 6.49 -4.38 10.42
C GLU A 577 6.97 -5.77 9.96
N LEU A 578 7.67 -5.87 8.84
CA LEU A 578 8.30 -7.12 8.38
C LEU A 578 9.24 -7.69 9.45
N ARG A 579 10.07 -6.84 10.04
CA ARG A 579 10.97 -7.25 11.12
C ARG A 579 10.21 -7.77 12.34
N PHE A 580 9.11 -7.14 12.69
CA PHE A 580 8.24 -7.56 13.77
C PHE A 580 7.61 -8.94 13.48
N ILE A 581 7.04 -9.14 12.28
CA ILE A 581 6.43 -10.40 11.86
C ILE A 581 7.48 -11.51 11.80
N HIS A 582 8.64 -11.26 11.19
CA HIS A 582 9.74 -12.23 11.12
C HIS A 582 10.23 -12.65 12.51
N ARG A 583 10.28 -11.72 13.45
CA ARG A 583 10.67 -12.02 14.84
C ARG A 583 9.67 -12.94 15.52
N ILE A 584 8.37 -12.69 15.38
CA ILE A 584 7.30 -13.56 15.93
C ILE A 584 7.42 -14.97 15.33
N ARG A 585 7.70 -15.08 14.05
CA ARG A 585 7.87 -16.35 13.34
C ARG A 585 9.23 -17.03 13.59
N GLY A 586 10.08 -16.47 14.45
CA GLY A 586 11.38 -17.01 14.79
C GLY A 586 12.41 -16.98 13.65
N VAL A 587 12.19 -16.19 12.59
CA VAL A 587 13.10 -16.06 11.44
C VAL A 587 14.33 -15.22 11.81
N ASP A 588 14.17 -14.24 12.68
CA ASP A 588 15.21 -13.27 13.10
C ASP A 588 16.26 -13.87 14.07
N LEU A 589 16.11 -15.13 14.45
CA LEU A 589 16.93 -15.79 15.45
C LEU A 589 18.08 -16.61 14.84
N GLY A 590 18.68 -16.13 13.75
CA GLY A 590 19.87 -16.73 13.19
C GLY A 590 21.00 -16.84 14.23
N ARG A 591 21.33 -18.06 14.70
CA ARG A 591 22.47 -18.30 15.60
C ARG A 591 23.76 -18.04 14.83
N GLY A 592 24.63 -17.18 15.39
CA GLY A 592 25.93 -16.84 14.79
C GLY A 592 25.89 -15.79 13.66
N PRO A 593 27.04 -15.33 13.18
CA PRO A 593 27.15 -14.27 12.20
C PRO A 593 26.52 -14.63 10.84
N ILE A 594 26.71 -15.86 10.37
CA ILE A 594 26.18 -16.36 9.10
C ILE A 594 24.63 -16.43 9.17
N GLY A 595 24.07 -16.88 10.30
CA GLY A 595 22.62 -16.91 10.52
C GLY A 595 21.99 -15.52 10.47
N ARG A 596 22.65 -14.52 11.07
CA ARG A 596 22.20 -13.11 11.03
C ARG A 596 22.24 -12.53 9.62
N VAL A 597 23.29 -12.79 8.85
CA VAL A 597 23.38 -12.36 7.44
C VAL A 597 22.27 -12.98 6.60
N ARG A 598 22.00 -14.28 6.79
CA ARG A 598 20.92 -14.98 6.06
C ARG A 598 19.53 -14.46 6.45
N ALA A 599 19.28 -14.16 7.74
CA ALA A 599 18.04 -13.57 8.20
C ALA A 599 17.84 -12.16 7.63
N PHE A 600 18.88 -11.34 7.64
CA PHE A 600 18.87 -10.01 7.01
C PHE A 600 18.60 -10.09 5.51
N GLY A 601 19.24 -11.03 4.79
CA GLY A 601 18.99 -11.23 3.35
C GLY A 601 17.53 -11.56 3.05
N ARG A 602 16.86 -12.37 3.87
CA ARG A 602 15.42 -12.67 3.72
C ARG A 602 14.53 -11.44 3.93
N LEU A 603 14.84 -10.62 4.94
CA LEU A 603 14.13 -9.36 5.17
C LEU A 603 14.28 -8.40 4.00
N VAL A 604 15.51 -8.23 3.50
CA VAL A 604 15.79 -7.38 2.33
C VAL A 604 15.04 -7.90 1.10
N PHE A 605 15.02 -9.20 0.88
CA PHE A 605 14.29 -9.80 -0.24
C PHE A 605 12.77 -9.56 -0.13
N ALA A 606 12.17 -9.81 1.05
CA ALA A 606 10.75 -9.54 1.28
C ALA A 606 10.41 -8.05 1.07
N GLN A 607 11.25 -7.15 1.59
CA GLN A 607 11.11 -5.71 1.38
C GLN A 607 11.18 -5.32 -0.11
N LEU A 608 12.12 -5.91 -0.86
CA LEU A 608 12.28 -5.62 -2.28
C LEU A 608 11.07 -6.08 -3.10
N VAL A 609 10.55 -7.28 -2.81
CA VAL A 609 9.33 -7.78 -3.45
C VAL A 609 8.15 -6.86 -3.19
N GLN A 610 7.97 -6.42 -1.94
CA GLN A 610 6.90 -5.48 -1.59
C GLN A 610 7.08 -4.10 -2.24
N ALA A 611 8.31 -3.61 -2.34
CA ALA A 611 8.61 -2.35 -3.03
C ALA A 611 8.23 -2.43 -4.53
N ILE A 612 8.57 -3.54 -5.20
CA ILE A 612 8.22 -3.75 -6.63
C ILE A 612 6.69 -3.85 -6.80
N ARG A 613 5.99 -4.59 -5.94
CA ARG A 613 4.52 -4.69 -5.97
C ARG A 613 3.85 -3.35 -5.75
N SER A 614 4.25 -2.63 -4.70
CA SER A 614 3.73 -1.30 -4.39
C SER A 614 4.01 -0.29 -5.52
N ALA A 615 5.15 -0.40 -6.22
CA ALA A 615 5.42 0.40 -7.41
C ALA A 615 4.46 0.06 -8.55
N GLY A 616 4.16 -1.24 -8.76
CA GLY A 616 3.19 -1.70 -9.77
C GLY A 616 1.77 -1.19 -9.49
N THR A 617 1.27 -1.32 -8.24
CA THR A 617 -0.07 -0.82 -7.87
C THR A 617 -0.15 0.70 -7.99
N THR A 618 0.91 1.42 -7.59
CA THR A 618 0.97 2.89 -7.75
C THR A 618 0.96 3.28 -9.23
N ALA A 619 1.70 2.59 -10.10
CA ALA A 619 1.70 2.84 -11.54
C ALA A 619 0.30 2.64 -12.13
N VAL A 620 -0.39 1.54 -11.80
CA VAL A 620 -1.79 1.29 -12.19
C VAL A 620 -2.72 2.42 -11.71
N ALA A 621 -2.58 2.88 -10.47
CA ALA A 621 -3.37 3.98 -9.92
C ALA A 621 -3.12 5.31 -10.63
N MET A 622 -1.86 5.60 -11.00
CA MET A 622 -1.50 6.80 -11.77
C MET A 622 -2.07 6.73 -13.19
N ASP A 623 -1.97 5.58 -13.85
CA ASP A 623 -2.45 5.36 -15.21
C ASP A 623 -3.97 5.40 -15.28
N ALA A 624 -4.67 4.84 -14.31
CA ALA A 624 -6.11 4.95 -14.17
C ALA A 624 -6.58 6.42 -14.06
N ARG A 625 -5.71 7.32 -13.53
CA ARG A 625 -5.94 8.77 -13.46
C ARG A 625 -5.33 9.55 -14.65
N GLY A 626 -5.03 8.86 -15.76
CA GLY A 626 -4.62 9.47 -17.02
C GLY A 626 -3.14 9.82 -17.16
N PHE A 627 -2.25 9.33 -16.26
CA PHE A 627 -0.82 9.68 -16.26
C PHE A 627 -0.10 9.26 -17.57
N SER A 628 -0.38 8.07 -18.10
CA SER A 628 0.23 7.55 -19.34
C SER A 628 -0.52 7.94 -20.61
N ARG A 629 -1.73 8.50 -20.52
CA ARG A 629 -2.50 8.87 -21.71
C ARG A 629 -1.74 9.89 -22.54
N ARG A 630 -1.36 9.49 -23.76
CA ARG A 630 -0.76 10.36 -24.78
C ARG A 630 -1.87 11.13 -25.50
N SER A 631 -2.42 12.17 -24.89
CA SER A 631 -3.09 13.18 -25.70
C SER A 631 -2.04 14.16 -26.22
N ALA A 632 -1.84 14.21 -27.52
CA ALA A 632 -0.95 15.19 -28.15
C ALA A 632 -1.44 16.64 -27.95
N ALA A 633 -2.68 16.81 -27.46
CA ALA A 633 -3.35 18.09 -27.34
C ALA A 633 -3.24 18.74 -25.93
N THR A 634 -2.98 17.95 -24.88
CA THR A 634 -2.99 18.50 -23.51
C THR A 634 -1.68 18.25 -22.78
N LYS A 635 -0.98 19.36 -22.45
CA LYS A 635 0.15 19.31 -21.52
C LYS A 635 -0.40 19.21 -20.09
N ARG A 636 0.22 18.35 -19.26
CA ARG A 636 -0.06 18.31 -17.81
C ARG A 636 0.08 19.69 -17.21
N THR A 637 -0.87 20.09 -16.39
CA THR A 637 -0.83 21.30 -15.57
C THR A 637 -0.31 20.98 -14.16
N TRP A 638 -0.15 21.98 -13.32
CA TRP A 638 0.33 21.82 -11.94
C TRP A 638 -0.66 22.47 -10.99
N ALA A 639 -1.17 21.74 -10.03
CA ALA A 639 -2.20 22.21 -9.09
C ALA A 639 -1.70 23.35 -8.20
N LEU A 640 -0.42 23.34 -7.82
CA LEU A 640 0.17 24.39 -7.01
C LEU A 640 1.34 25.08 -7.72
N PRO A 641 1.58 26.39 -7.48
CA PRO A 641 2.75 27.08 -7.99
C PRO A 641 4.02 26.55 -7.30
N PRO A 642 5.19 26.68 -7.93
CA PRO A 642 6.46 26.42 -7.26
C PRO A 642 6.66 27.49 -6.17
N VAL A 643 6.90 27.06 -4.93
CA VAL A 643 7.08 27.97 -3.80
C VAL A 643 8.58 28.14 -3.53
N ALA A 644 9.02 29.41 -3.44
CA ALA A 644 10.30 29.76 -2.87
C ALA A 644 10.15 29.99 -1.36
N GLU A 645 11.07 29.44 -0.58
CA GLU A 645 11.02 29.56 0.87
C GLU A 645 11.88 30.71 1.40
N LYS A 646 11.59 31.14 2.64
CA LYS A 646 12.16 32.38 3.21
C LYS A 646 13.68 32.41 3.25
N LEU A 647 14.32 31.28 3.43
CA LEU A 647 15.79 31.20 3.57
C LEU A 647 16.52 30.78 2.30
N ASP A 648 15.83 30.54 1.17
CA ASP A 648 16.42 30.07 -0.07
C ASP A 648 17.60 30.94 -0.54
N GLY A 649 17.33 32.24 -0.69
CA GLY A 649 18.37 33.18 -1.14
C GLY A 649 19.57 33.24 -0.19
N LEU A 650 19.30 33.24 1.12
CA LEU A 650 20.36 33.29 2.13
C LEU A 650 21.25 32.02 2.09
N VAL A 651 20.63 30.85 2.03
CA VAL A 651 21.34 29.56 1.99
C VAL A 651 22.21 29.47 0.73
N LEU A 652 21.68 29.85 -0.42
CA LEU A 652 22.44 29.85 -1.68
C LEU A 652 23.60 30.87 -1.66
N ILE A 653 23.39 32.08 -1.14
CA ILE A 653 24.43 33.11 -1.00
C ILE A 653 25.53 32.63 -0.06
N LEU A 654 25.17 32.01 1.09
CA LEU A 654 26.15 31.47 2.03
C LEU A 654 26.98 30.33 1.39
N ALA A 655 26.31 29.39 0.71
CA ALA A 655 26.97 28.28 0.03
C ALA A 655 27.91 28.77 -1.10
N ALA A 656 27.42 29.69 -1.93
CA ALA A 656 28.23 30.30 -3.01
C ALA A 656 29.40 31.12 -2.44
N GLY A 657 29.17 31.90 -1.38
CA GLY A 657 30.20 32.69 -0.71
C GLY A 657 31.34 31.83 -0.16
N ILE A 658 31.02 30.71 0.51
CA ILE A 658 32.01 29.74 0.99
C ILE A 658 32.78 29.12 -0.19
N ALA A 659 32.06 28.71 -1.24
CA ALA A 659 32.70 28.14 -2.43
C ALA A 659 33.67 29.11 -3.10
N VAL A 660 33.25 30.36 -3.34
CA VAL A 660 34.11 31.41 -3.94
C VAL A 660 35.28 31.74 -3.04
N LEU A 661 35.10 31.88 -1.73
CA LEU A 661 36.16 32.13 -0.77
C LEU A 661 37.27 31.09 -0.88
N LEU A 662 36.93 29.82 -1.03
CA LEU A 662 37.91 28.72 -1.17
C LEU A 662 38.74 28.79 -2.45
N TRP A 663 38.16 29.30 -3.54
CA TRP A 663 38.86 29.47 -4.81
C TRP A 663 39.77 30.73 -4.82
N VAL A 664 39.37 31.79 -4.12
CA VAL A 664 40.10 33.07 -4.08
C VAL A 664 41.21 33.06 -3.04
N THR A 665 41.04 32.32 -1.93
CA THR A 665 42.13 32.21 -0.92
C THR A 665 43.29 31.39 -1.45
N PRO A 666 44.57 31.87 -1.33
CA PRO A 666 45.76 31.21 -1.86
C PRO A 666 46.10 29.88 -1.18
#